data_9e09333b6dc0c6bad68b71ac9f0fbfb2
#
_entry.id   9e09333b6dc0c6bad68b71ac9f0fbfb2
#
_cell.length_a   1.000
_cell.length_b   1.000
_cell.length_c   1.000
_cell.angle_alpha   90.00
_cell.angle_beta   90.00
_cell.angle_gamma   90.00
#
_symmetry.space_group_name_H-M   'P 1'
#
loop_
_entity.id
_entity.type
_entity.pdbx_description
1 polymer ?
#
loop_
_entity_poly.entity_id
_entity_poly.type
_entity_poly.pdbx_seq_one_letter_code
_entity_poly.pdbx_strand_id
1 'polypeptide(L)'
;MRNKVELLAPAGSPEGIRAAVQSGAGAVYMGFGMFNARRNAQGFSHDEMADAIAYCRARDVKTNITLNILAGDRELEDALEDAKFLYEAGADALIIQDLGLARLIHAHAPDFALHASTQMTIHTLDAAKQARDIGFSRVVLSRECSREEIKLITEQAGVETEVFVHGALCMCYSGQCYLSAVIGQRSGNRGLCAQPCRLPYSGGYPLSLKDLMLAGHVAELSDWGVSSLKIEGRMKRPEYAAIVTKVYSDLLREHRRPTAEESDILRRVFSRDGFTDGYYTGKLGDSMFGTKTDVPMNEVKKLYDEAAHRFAEGKEAPLVPVSLCFTARKDTGAVLSADGVSVVMPVEQAQNRPTTPEMIEKSLRKTGGTPFYIENMRIEVQDGLMIPASVMNGMRRDALDLLLAKRGVAPSRDWLHGSVLPRDDEAAAREGFRGYTAAVRTKAQADALRELGLETVYVPLEVAAQTGLPAILPRVFSDNEQPQIEMLLGEAMSRGTDTVLAGNIGHIPLAKRLGFTVHGDFGLNAYNSKTLSALAEMGVSRQTLSFEARLAQIRDMRGPLETDLIVYGRLPLMIFENCAIRRQHGGKCSCQNGVTYLTDRRRERFPLLNEFGCRNTLLNSRPLCLREDFARLGVQTARLQFTIESPEECVRIARSFLSGAPLDGEFTNGLYKRGVE
;
A
#
# COMPACT_ATOMS: atom_id res chain seq x y z
N MET A 1 22.81 -18.06 -2.69
CA MET A 1 22.95 -16.64 -3.08
C MET A 1 21.93 -15.86 -2.29
N ARG A 2 22.32 -14.84 -1.48
CA ARG A 2 21.33 -13.95 -0.85
C ARG A 2 20.57 -13.22 -1.96
N ASN A 3 19.24 -13.30 -1.99
CA ASN A 3 18.45 -12.51 -2.91
C ASN A 3 18.80 -11.03 -2.71
N LYS A 4 19.14 -10.34 -3.79
CA LYS A 4 19.48 -8.91 -3.73
C LYS A 4 18.22 -8.14 -3.34
N VAL A 5 18.26 -7.42 -2.20
CA VAL A 5 17.13 -6.59 -1.74
C VAL A 5 16.85 -5.50 -2.77
N GLU A 6 15.60 -5.37 -3.16
CA GLU A 6 15.13 -4.36 -4.09
C GLU A 6 14.97 -3.01 -3.38
N LEU A 7 15.51 -1.93 -3.93
CA LEU A 7 15.21 -0.57 -3.49
C LEU A 7 14.11 0.01 -4.38
N LEU A 8 12.91 0.19 -3.82
CA LEU A 8 11.74 0.68 -4.52
C LEU A 8 11.59 2.19 -4.33
N ALA A 9 11.88 2.95 -5.38
CA ALA A 9 11.83 4.40 -5.37
C ALA A 9 10.51 4.96 -5.91
N PRO A 10 10.05 6.12 -5.40
CA PRO A 10 8.85 6.77 -5.90
C PRO A 10 9.10 7.55 -7.19
N ALA A 11 8.17 7.48 -8.15
CA ALA A 11 8.18 8.32 -9.34
C ALA A 11 6.78 8.85 -9.65
N GLY A 12 6.66 10.17 -9.82
CA GLY A 12 5.41 10.86 -10.13
C GLY A 12 5.41 11.54 -11.50
N SER A 13 6.52 11.47 -12.23
CA SER A 13 6.71 12.07 -13.55
C SER A 13 7.84 11.35 -14.30
N PRO A 14 7.96 11.52 -15.64
CA PRO A 14 9.08 10.96 -16.41
C PRO A 14 10.44 11.40 -15.87
N GLU A 15 10.57 12.64 -15.43
CA GLU A 15 11.79 13.16 -14.81
C GLU A 15 12.06 12.47 -13.45
N GLY A 16 11.01 12.21 -12.65
CA GLY A 16 11.11 11.46 -11.40
C GLY A 16 11.60 10.02 -11.62
N ILE A 17 11.20 9.39 -12.74
CA ILE A 17 11.68 8.05 -13.12
C ILE A 17 13.18 8.10 -13.41
N ARG A 18 13.64 9.05 -14.25
CA ARG A 18 15.07 9.22 -14.50
C ARG A 18 15.85 9.47 -13.21
N ALA A 19 15.32 10.34 -12.34
CA ALA A 19 15.93 10.65 -11.05
C ALA A 19 16.13 9.39 -10.18
N ALA A 20 15.11 8.54 -10.07
CA ALA A 20 15.17 7.30 -9.31
C ALA A 20 16.15 6.28 -9.93
N VAL A 21 16.01 6.01 -11.23
CA VAL A 21 16.82 5.04 -11.97
C VAL A 21 18.30 5.42 -11.95
N GLN A 22 18.64 6.68 -12.28
CA GLN A 22 20.03 7.15 -12.31
C GLN A 22 20.66 7.28 -10.92
N SER A 23 19.86 7.14 -9.86
CA SER A 23 20.32 7.14 -8.47
C SER A 23 20.40 5.75 -7.84
N GLY A 24 20.17 4.68 -8.62
CA GLY A 24 20.38 3.31 -8.21
C GLY A 24 19.15 2.62 -7.63
N ALA A 25 17.93 3.01 -8.02
CA ALA A 25 16.73 2.24 -7.74
C ALA A 25 16.79 0.87 -8.42
N GLY A 26 16.38 -0.19 -7.70
CA GLY A 26 16.15 -1.53 -8.26
C GLY A 26 14.76 -1.68 -8.85
N ALA A 27 13.82 -0.86 -8.36
CA ALA A 27 12.47 -0.75 -8.88
C ALA A 27 11.93 0.67 -8.69
N VAL A 28 10.95 1.05 -9.51
CA VAL A 28 10.18 2.29 -9.35
C VAL A 28 8.70 1.99 -9.20
N TYR A 29 7.99 2.78 -8.37
CA TYR A 29 6.54 2.68 -8.32
C TYR A 29 5.88 3.98 -8.75
N MET A 30 4.87 3.82 -9.59
CA MET A 30 4.16 4.90 -10.27
C MET A 30 2.65 4.73 -10.11
N GLY A 31 1.89 5.81 -10.23
CA GLY A 31 0.44 5.76 -10.35
C GLY A 31 0.01 5.83 -11.80
N PHE A 32 -1.01 5.08 -12.18
CA PHE A 32 -1.63 5.14 -13.49
C PHE A 32 -3.12 5.38 -13.39
N GLY A 33 -3.69 6.10 -14.32
CA GLY A 33 -5.12 6.37 -14.41
C GLY A 33 -5.71 7.02 -13.15
N MET A 34 -6.97 6.75 -12.91
CA MET A 34 -7.71 7.28 -11.75
C MET A 34 -7.66 6.37 -10.52
N PHE A 35 -7.18 5.12 -10.63
CA PHE A 35 -7.29 4.09 -9.61
C PHE A 35 -6.11 4.01 -8.65
N ASN A 36 -5.42 5.13 -8.39
CA ASN A 36 -4.26 5.16 -7.51
C ASN A 36 -4.42 6.10 -6.30
N ALA A 37 -3.72 5.79 -5.18
CA ALA A 37 -3.79 6.53 -3.92
C ALA A 37 -3.22 7.96 -3.95
N ARG A 38 -2.89 8.49 -5.12
CA ARG A 38 -2.46 9.88 -5.38
C ARG A 38 -3.15 10.41 -6.63
N ARG A 39 -4.46 10.24 -6.70
CA ARG A 39 -5.31 10.59 -7.85
C ARG A 39 -5.13 12.06 -8.33
N ASN A 40 -4.78 12.98 -7.44
CA ASN A 40 -4.51 14.39 -7.78
C ASN A 40 -3.09 14.64 -8.31
N ALA A 41 -2.23 13.61 -8.43
CA ALA A 41 -0.95 13.75 -9.11
C ALA A 41 -1.18 13.90 -10.61
N GLN A 42 -0.29 14.64 -11.28
CA GLN A 42 -0.26 14.64 -12.74
C GLN A 42 -0.05 13.18 -13.19
N GLY A 43 -1.05 12.60 -13.87
CA GLY A 43 -1.01 11.20 -14.30
C GLY A 43 -0.17 11.04 -15.57
N PHE A 44 0.29 9.84 -15.83
CA PHE A 44 0.88 9.45 -17.11
C PHE A 44 -0.23 9.14 -18.11
N SER A 45 -0.09 9.58 -19.35
CA SER A 45 -0.84 9.04 -20.49
C SER A 45 -0.44 7.58 -20.76
N HIS A 46 -1.18 6.87 -21.61
CA HIS A 46 -0.83 5.50 -22.01
C HIS A 46 0.56 5.44 -22.65
N ASP A 47 0.85 6.35 -23.58
CA ASP A 47 2.16 6.42 -24.27
C ASP A 47 3.29 6.72 -23.29
N GLU A 48 3.13 7.73 -22.43
CA GLU A 48 4.13 8.06 -21.40
C GLU A 48 4.37 6.92 -20.43
N MET A 49 3.34 6.14 -20.07
CA MET A 49 3.48 4.99 -19.19
C MET A 49 4.19 3.84 -19.90
N ALA A 50 3.87 3.57 -21.17
CA ALA A 50 4.56 2.56 -21.98
C ALA A 50 6.05 2.91 -22.13
N ASP A 51 6.36 4.16 -22.45
CA ASP A 51 7.74 4.67 -22.55
C ASP A 51 8.49 4.57 -21.21
N ALA A 52 7.81 4.88 -20.11
CA ALA A 52 8.37 4.75 -18.76
C ALA A 52 8.73 3.30 -18.40
N ILE A 53 7.84 2.37 -18.72
CA ILE A 53 8.06 0.92 -18.51
C ILE A 53 9.22 0.44 -19.39
N ALA A 54 9.25 0.82 -20.67
CA ALA A 54 10.33 0.48 -21.59
C ALA A 54 11.68 1.06 -21.15
N TYR A 55 11.70 2.32 -20.69
CA TYR A 55 12.90 2.98 -20.17
C TYR A 55 13.49 2.23 -18.95
N CYS A 56 12.65 1.87 -18.00
CA CYS A 56 13.06 1.13 -16.81
C CYS A 56 13.56 -0.28 -17.17
N ARG A 57 12.83 -1.02 -17.99
CA ARG A 57 13.18 -2.37 -18.43
C ARG A 57 14.52 -2.41 -19.15
N ALA A 58 14.77 -1.44 -20.05
CA ALA A 58 16.04 -1.35 -20.76
C ALA A 58 17.25 -1.15 -19.82
N ARG A 59 16.99 -0.70 -18.57
CA ARG A 59 18.01 -0.45 -17.53
C ARG A 59 17.97 -1.45 -16.37
N ASP A 60 17.24 -2.56 -16.52
CA ASP A 60 17.13 -3.61 -15.51
C ASP A 60 16.48 -3.14 -14.19
N VAL A 61 15.59 -2.15 -14.31
CA VAL A 61 14.81 -1.59 -13.19
C VAL A 61 13.36 -2.02 -13.34
N LYS A 62 12.79 -2.64 -12.29
CA LYS A 62 11.40 -3.08 -12.29
C LYS A 62 10.41 -1.94 -12.15
N THR A 63 9.20 -2.17 -12.64
CA THR A 63 8.08 -1.22 -12.58
C THR A 63 6.91 -1.80 -11.82
N ASN A 64 6.54 -1.16 -10.68
CA ASN A 64 5.41 -1.55 -9.85
C ASN A 64 4.33 -0.47 -9.95
N ILE A 65 3.22 -0.75 -10.63
CA ILE A 65 2.19 0.25 -10.90
C ILE A 65 1.08 0.19 -9.87
N THR A 66 0.67 1.34 -9.32
CA THR A 66 -0.37 1.38 -8.30
C THR A 66 -1.75 1.54 -8.91
N LEU A 67 -2.61 0.54 -8.67
CA LEU A 67 -4.06 0.57 -8.81
C LEU A 67 -4.66 0.29 -7.43
N ASN A 68 -4.29 1.09 -6.42
CA ASN A 68 -4.43 0.78 -5.02
C ASN A 68 -5.47 1.65 -4.29
N ILE A 69 -6.64 1.82 -4.91
CA ILE A 69 -7.83 2.37 -4.27
C ILE A 69 -8.98 1.37 -4.34
N LEU A 70 -10.03 1.60 -3.56
CA LEU A 70 -11.27 0.84 -3.67
C LEU A 70 -12.01 1.26 -4.95
N ALA A 71 -12.46 0.32 -5.75
CA ALA A 71 -13.26 0.55 -6.94
C ALA A 71 -14.73 0.15 -6.68
N GLY A 72 -15.70 0.95 -7.14
CA GLY A 72 -17.10 0.55 -7.17
C GLY A 72 -17.40 -0.36 -8.36
N ASP A 73 -18.54 -1.09 -8.34
CA ASP A 73 -18.89 -2.04 -9.40
C ASP A 73 -18.82 -1.44 -10.81
N ARG A 74 -19.23 -0.16 -10.97
CA ARG A 74 -19.19 0.54 -12.26
C ARG A 74 -17.81 0.98 -12.70
N GLU A 75 -16.84 0.93 -11.81
CA GLU A 75 -15.44 1.34 -12.06
C GLU A 75 -14.53 0.13 -12.28
N LEU A 76 -15.01 -1.09 -11.97
CA LEU A 76 -14.19 -2.31 -12.07
C LEU A 76 -13.77 -2.62 -13.50
N GLU A 77 -14.62 -2.36 -14.49
CA GLU A 77 -14.31 -2.59 -15.90
C GLU A 77 -13.16 -1.67 -16.37
N ASP A 78 -13.27 -0.36 -16.09
CA ASP A 78 -12.22 0.61 -16.42
C ASP A 78 -10.88 0.26 -15.70
N ALA A 79 -10.96 -0.15 -14.41
CA ALA A 79 -9.78 -0.55 -13.66
C ALA A 79 -9.14 -1.83 -14.21
N LEU A 80 -9.94 -2.75 -14.76
CA LEU A 80 -9.48 -3.97 -15.41
C LEU A 80 -8.85 -3.68 -16.77
N GLU A 81 -9.38 -2.73 -17.53
CA GLU A 81 -8.78 -2.27 -18.79
C GLU A 81 -7.42 -1.60 -18.55
N ASP A 82 -7.32 -0.75 -17.51
CA ASP A 82 -6.04 -0.19 -17.08
C ASP A 82 -5.03 -1.30 -16.73
N ALA A 83 -5.47 -2.33 -15.98
CA ALA A 83 -4.62 -3.46 -15.62
C ALA A 83 -4.15 -4.27 -16.85
N LYS A 84 -5.04 -4.49 -17.82
CA LYS A 84 -4.73 -5.16 -19.09
C LYS A 84 -3.68 -4.38 -19.89
N PHE A 85 -3.87 -3.08 -20.06
CA PHE A 85 -2.90 -2.22 -20.74
C PHE A 85 -1.51 -2.32 -20.07
N LEU A 86 -1.45 -2.22 -18.74
CA LEU A 86 -0.19 -2.32 -17.98
C LEU A 86 0.48 -3.68 -18.13
N TYR A 87 -0.30 -4.75 -18.17
CA TYR A 87 0.19 -6.10 -18.40
C TYR A 87 0.81 -6.26 -19.79
N GLU A 88 0.12 -5.79 -20.83
CA GLU A 88 0.57 -5.82 -22.22
C GLU A 88 1.77 -4.89 -22.46
N ALA A 89 1.82 -3.72 -21.83
CA ALA A 89 2.99 -2.83 -21.82
C ALA A 89 4.19 -3.45 -21.08
N GLY A 90 3.94 -4.51 -20.30
CA GLY A 90 4.94 -5.31 -19.62
C GLY A 90 5.38 -4.75 -18.27
N ALA A 91 4.51 -4.08 -17.53
CA ALA A 91 4.77 -3.77 -16.13
C ALA A 91 5.12 -5.04 -15.34
N ASP A 92 6.01 -4.92 -14.34
CA ASP A 92 6.47 -6.09 -13.58
C ASP A 92 5.44 -6.50 -12.52
N ALA A 93 4.77 -5.54 -11.86
CA ALA A 93 3.77 -5.83 -10.84
C ALA A 93 2.71 -4.73 -10.72
N LEU A 94 1.56 -5.09 -10.16
CA LEU A 94 0.53 -4.15 -9.70
C LEU A 94 0.47 -4.11 -8.17
N ILE A 95 0.38 -2.91 -7.59
CA ILE A 95 0.12 -2.71 -6.17
C ILE A 95 -1.37 -2.44 -6.00
N ILE A 96 -2.09 -3.34 -5.32
CA ILE A 96 -3.56 -3.37 -5.26
C ILE A 96 -4.05 -3.38 -3.81
N GLN A 97 -5.17 -2.70 -3.53
CA GLN A 97 -5.91 -2.75 -2.27
C GLN A 97 -7.20 -3.55 -2.39
N ASP A 98 -7.93 -3.40 -3.50
CA ASP A 98 -9.26 -3.96 -3.70
C ASP A 98 -9.18 -5.47 -3.98
N LEU A 99 -9.79 -6.28 -3.10
CA LEU A 99 -9.79 -7.74 -3.22
C LEU A 99 -10.56 -8.23 -4.46
N GLY A 100 -11.64 -7.53 -4.82
CA GLY A 100 -12.44 -7.86 -5.99
C GLY A 100 -11.66 -7.63 -7.29
N LEU A 101 -10.97 -6.48 -7.39
CA LEU A 101 -10.10 -6.17 -8.52
C LEU A 101 -8.91 -7.15 -8.60
N ALA A 102 -8.27 -7.46 -7.46
CA ALA A 102 -7.18 -8.44 -7.42
C ALA A 102 -7.61 -9.81 -7.96
N ARG A 103 -8.80 -10.29 -7.55
CA ARG A 103 -9.39 -11.55 -8.03
C ARG A 103 -9.66 -11.52 -9.53
N LEU A 104 -10.21 -10.42 -10.06
CA LEU A 104 -10.44 -10.25 -11.49
C LEU A 104 -9.13 -10.29 -12.29
N ILE A 105 -8.12 -9.54 -11.87
CA ILE A 105 -6.83 -9.50 -12.56
C ILE A 105 -6.17 -10.88 -12.54
N HIS A 106 -6.15 -11.57 -11.40
CA HIS A 106 -5.58 -12.91 -11.30
C HIS A 106 -6.27 -13.93 -12.20
N ALA A 107 -7.58 -13.80 -12.42
CA ALA A 107 -8.33 -14.66 -13.33
C ALA A 107 -7.95 -14.43 -14.80
N HIS A 108 -7.60 -13.21 -15.20
CA HIS A 108 -7.23 -12.87 -16.58
C HIS A 108 -5.72 -12.97 -16.85
N ALA A 109 -4.89 -12.76 -15.84
CA ALA A 109 -3.44 -12.76 -15.93
C ALA A 109 -2.82 -13.38 -14.65
N PRO A 110 -2.87 -14.71 -14.49
CA PRO A 110 -2.42 -15.40 -13.28
C PRO A 110 -0.90 -15.27 -13.04
N ASP A 111 -0.14 -14.92 -14.05
CA ASP A 111 1.30 -14.66 -14.00
C ASP A 111 1.65 -13.19 -13.73
N PHE A 112 0.67 -12.28 -13.69
CA PHE A 112 0.91 -10.90 -13.35
C PHE A 112 1.09 -10.76 -11.84
N ALA A 113 2.28 -10.36 -11.41
CA ALA A 113 2.58 -10.24 -9.99
C ALA A 113 1.69 -9.17 -9.32
N LEU A 114 0.97 -9.57 -8.28
CA LEU A 114 0.15 -8.67 -7.46
C LEU A 114 0.83 -8.45 -6.12
N HIS A 115 1.01 -7.17 -5.75
CA HIS A 115 1.54 -6.76 -4.47
C HIS A 115 0.42 -6.17 -3.61
N ALA A 116 0.20 -6.74 -2.43
CA ALA A 116 -0.80 -6.24 -1.50
C ALA A 116 -0.39 -4.86 -0.98
N SER A 117 -1.21 -3.86 -1.24
CA SER A 117 -0.96 -2.49 -0.79
C SER A 117 -0.92 -2.38 0.74
N THR A 118 -0.13 -1.45 1.28
CA THR A 118 -0.19 -1.10 2.72
C THR A 118 -1.62 -0.72 3.17
N GLN A 119 -2.49 -0.31 2.25
CA GLN A 119 -3.90 -0.01 2.53
C GLN A 119 -4.74 -1.26 2.83
N MET A 120 -4.23 -2.47 2.63
CA MET A 120 -4.85 -3.72 3.09
C MET A 120 -4.58 -3.99 4.58
N THR A 121 -3.81 -3.15 5.25
CA THR A 121 -3.54 -3.22 6.71
C THR A 121 -2.92 -4.55 7.13
N ILE A 122 -1.94 -5.05 6.36
CA ILE A 122 -1.23 -6.30 6.67
C ILE A 122 -0.17 -6.00 7.72
N HIS A 123 -0.35 -6.56 8.93
CA HIS A 123 0.52 -6.30 10.09
C HIS A 123 0.74 -7.53 10.98
N THR A 124 0.19 -8.70 10.61
CA THR A 124 0.37 -9.97 11.32
C THR A 124 0.78 -11.08 10.37
N LEU A 125 1.36 -12.13 10.91
CA LEU A 125 1.75 -13.31 10.16
C LEU A 125 0.55 -13.98 9.47
N ASP A 126 -0.58 -14.11 10.17
CA ASP A 126 -1.81 -14.67 9.60
C ASP A 126 -2.37 -13.81 8.47
N ALA A 127 -2.28 -12.47 8.56
CA ALA A 127 -2.69 -11.58 7.47
C ALA A 127 -1.78 -11.71 6.23
N ALA A 128 -0.48 -11.84 6.43
CA ALA A 128 0.48 -12.03 5.34
C ALA A 128 0.30 -13.40 4.65
N LYS A 129 0.08 -14.47 5.41
CA LYS A 129 -0.25 -15.80 4.86
C LYS A 129 -1.58 -15.78 4.08
N GLN A 130 -2.61 -15.13 4.63
CA GLN A 130 -3.90 -14.99 3.95
C GLN A 130 -3.76 -14.23 2.64
N ALA A 131 -2.96 -13.15 2.59
CA ALA A 131 -2.69 -12.43 1.35
C ALA A 131 -1.98 -13.31 0.31
N ARG A 132 -0.98 -14.12 0.71
CA ARG A 132 -0.36 -15.12 -0.16
C ARG A 132 -1.37 -16.12 -0.71
N ASP A 133 -2.22 -16.65 0.15
CA ASP A 133 -3.17 -17.72 -0.20
C ASP A 133 -4.26 -17.23 -1.19
N ILE A 134 -4.54 -15.93 -1.23
CA ILE A 134 -5.42 -15.29 -2.23
C ILE A 134 -4.68 -14.80 -3.49
N GLY A 135 -3.37 -15.09 -3.63
CA GLY A 135 -2.61 -14.90 -4.86
C GLY A 135 -1.68 -13.67 -4.90
N PHE A 136 -1.48 -12.96 -3.79
CA PHE A 136 -0.46 -11.91 -3.75
C PHE A 136 0.95 -12.52 -3.65
N SER A 137 1.85 -12.06 -4.51
CA SER A 137 3.27 -12.46 -4.52
C SER A 137 4.13 -11.67 -3.54
N ARG A 138 3.67 -10.47 -3.13
CA ARG A 138 4.34 -9.58 -2.18
C ARG A 138 3.32 -8.86 -1.28
N VAL A 139 3.70 -8.62 -0.03
CA VAL A 139 2.90 -7.83 0.92
C VAL A 139 3.68 -6.60 1.37
N VAL A 140 3.04 -5.42 1.27
CA VAL A 140 3.56 -4.18 1.84
C VAL A 140 3.09 -4.08 3.28
N LEU A 141 4.00 -4.32 4.22
CA LEU A 141 3.67 -4.31 5.64
C LEU A 141 3.22 -2.93 6.13
N SER A 142 2.35 -2.93 7.13
CA SER A 142 1.95 -1.71 7.83
C SER A 142 3.18 -1.03 8.43
N ARG A 143 3.19 0.31 8.42
CA ARG A 143 4.32 1.11 8.94
C ARG A 143 4.46 1.01 10.46
N GLU A 144 3.42 0.54 11.11
CA GLU A 144 3.31 0.35 12.55
C GLU A 144 3.98 -0.94 13.04
N CYS A 145 4.35 -1.87 12.15
CA CYS A 145 5.05 -3.10 12.51
C CYS A 145 6.38 -2.82 13.19
N SER A 146 6.60 -3.49 14.31
CA SER A 146 7.87 -3.52 15.02
C SER A 146 8.92 -4.35 14.26
N ARG A 147 10.19 -4.23 14.65
CA ARG A 147 11.28 -5.02 14.08
C ARG A 147 11.09 -6.52 14.25
N GLU A 148 10.52 -6.94 15.37
CA GLU A 148 10.23 -8.33 15.70
C GLU A 148 9.13 -8.90 14.79
N GLU A 149 8.07 -8.13 14.55
CA GLU A 149 6.97 -8.51 13.64
C GLU A 149 7.43 -8.56 12.19
N ILE A 150 8.18 -7.56 11.73
CA ILE A 150 8.76 -7.57 10.37
C ILE A 150 9.61 -8.82 10.15
N LYS A 151 10.48 -9.15 11.13
CA LYS A 151 11.32 -10.35 11.06
C LYS A 151 10.48 -11.63 11.02
N LEU A 152 9.52 -11.77 11.94
CA LEU A 152 8.62 -12.93 12.02
C LEU A 152 7.88 -13.16 10.70
N ILE A 153 7.25 -12.10 10.16
CA ILE A 153 6.49 -12.18 8.92
C ILE A 153 7.41 -12.52 7.75
N THR A 154 8.56 -11.86 7.64
CA THR A 154 9.52 -12.10 6.56
C THR A 154 10.03 -13.54 6.53
N GLU A 155 10.33 -14.12 7.70
CA GLU A 155 10.86 -15.48 7.80
C GLU A 155 9.78 -16.56 7.64
N GLN A 156 8.51 -16.29 7.99
CA GLN A 156 7.51 -17.36 8.14
C GLN A 156 6.25 -17.23 7.26
N ALA A 157 6.03 -16.10 6.59
CA ALA A 157 4.82 -15.93 5.78
C ALA A 157 4.86 -16.68 4.45
N GLY A 158 6.05 -16.97 3.92
CA GLY A 158 6.22 -17.61 2.61
C GLY A 158 5.76 -16.74 1.45
N VAL A 159 5.83 -15.42 1.61
CA VAL A 159 5.52 -14.39 0.61
C VAL A 159 6.57 -13.30 0.70
N GLU A 160 6.87 -12.61 -0.40
CA GLU A 160 7.79 -11.47 -0.36
C GLU A 160 7.27 -10.36 0.54
N THR A 161 8.16 -9.76 1.34
CA THR A 161 7.82 -8.63 2.20
C THR A 161 8.43 -7.33 1.69
N GLU A 162 7.65 -6.24 1.77
CA GLU A 162 8.08 -4.89 1.43
C GLU A 162 7.86 -3.97 2.63
N VAL A 163 8.91 -3.22 3.02
CA VAL A 163 8.92 -2.36 4.20
C VAL A 163 9.19 -0.92 3.80
N PHE A 164 8.36 0.02 4.27
CA PHE A 164 8.67 1.43 4.14
C PHE A 164 9.86 1.82 5.01
N VAL A 165 10.86 2.46 4.41
CA VAL A 165 12.10 2.84 5.11
C VAL A 165 12.33 4.35 5.20
N HIS A 166 11.60 5.16 4.42
CA HIS A 166 11.77 6.60 4.42
C HIS A 166 10.51 7.35 4.01
N GLY A 167 10.28 8.53 4.60
CA GLY A 167 9.28 9.50 4.19
C GLY A 167 8.07 9.60 5.10
N ALA A 168 6.96 10.10 4.58
CA ALA A 168 5.80 10.48 5.39
C ALA A 168 5.18 9.32 6.17
N LEU A 169 4.96 9.53 7.48
CA LEU A 169 4.23 8.63 8.36
C LEU A 169 2.78 9.07 8.51
N CYS A 170 1.85 8.11 8.39
CA CYS A 170 0.45 8.30 8.75
C CYS A 170 0.26 8.05 10.25
N MET A 171 -0.67 8.76 10.88
CA MET A 171 -1.07 8.52 12.28
C MET A 171 -1.93 7.26 12.41
N CYS A 172 -2.83 7.04 11.44
CA CYS A 172 -3.73 5.91 11.38
C CYS A 172 -3.13 4.78 10.57
N TYR A 173 -3.43 3.55 10.91
CA TYR A 173 -3.19 2.41 10.04
C TYR A 173 -3.71 2.69 8.63
N SER A 174 -2.87 2.46 7.63
CA SER A 174 -3.25 2.68 6.23
C SER A 174 -4.42 1.77 5.85
N GLY A 175 -5.41 2.30 5.12
CA GLY A 175 -6.65 1.59 4.80
C GLY A 175 -7.76 1.71 5.86
N GLN A 176 -7.44 2.13 7.08
CA GLN A 176 -8.38 2.27 8.20
C GLN A 176 -8.71 3.74 8.55
N CYS A 177 -8.33 4.68 7.69
CA CYS A 177 -8.52 6.12 7.93
C CYS A 177 -9.68 6.67 7.10
N TYR A 178 -10.73 7.10 7.77
CA TYR A 178 -11.93 7.70 7.18
C TYR A 178 -12.09 9.19 7.54
N LEU A 179 -11.15 9.76 8.29
CA LEU A 179 -11.23 11.14 8.79
C LEU A 179 -11.37 12.16 7.66
N SER A 180 -10.59 12.02 6.59
CA SER A 180 -10.63 12.94 5.45
C SER A 180 -11.93 12.81 4.64
N ALA A 181 -12.47 11.60 4.51
CA ALA A 181 -13.74 11.34 3.85
C ALA A 181 -14.91 12.01 4.59
N VAL A 182 -14.98 11.84 5.91
CA VAL A 182 -16.09 12.37 6.72
C VAL A 182 -16.05 13.90 6.82
N ILE A 183 -14.88 14.51 7.00
CA ILE A 183 -14.74 15.97 7.12
C ILE A 183 -14.94 16.67 5.77
N GLY A 184 -14.41 16.13 4.67
CA GLY A 184 -14.32 16.83 3.39
C GLY A 184 -14.69 16.02 2.16
N GLN A 185 -15.31 14.84 2.29
CA GLN A 185 -15.67 13.90 1.20
C GLN A 185 -14.45 13.35 0.40
N ARG A 186 -13.25 13.67 0.81
CA ARG A 186 -11.99 13.27 0.16
C ARG A 186 -11.44 12.01 0.80
N SER A 187 -11.82 10.84 0.28
CA SER A 187 -11.42 9.56 0.86
C SER A 187 -9.93 9.26 0.68
N GLY A 188 -9.28 8.82 1.76
CA GLY A 188 -7.92 8.27 1.72
C GLY A 188 -7.87 6.94 0.97
N ASN A 189 -8.92 6.12 1.09
CA ASN A 189 -9.07 4.83 0.40
C ASN A 189 -9.39 5.00 -1.10
N ARG A 190 -9.73 6.23 -1.51
CA ARG A 190 -9.97 6.62 -2.90
C ARG A 190 -8.89 7.59 -3.44
N GLY A 191 -7.77 7.71 -2.73
CA GLY A 191 -6.60 8.46 -3.18
C GLY A 191 -6.64 9.98 -2.98
N LEU A 192 -7.63 10.52 -2.28
CA LEU A 192 -7.90 11.97 -2.18
C LEU A 192 -7.65 12.56 -0.78
N CYS A 193 -6.90 11.88 0.08
CA CYS A 193 -6.65 12.30 1.45
C CYS A 193 -6.16 13.76 1.55
N ALA A 194 -6.91 14.61 2.28
CA ALA A 194 -6.56 16.00 2.56
C ALA A 194 -5.62 16.18 3.76
N GLN A 195 -5.14 15.09 4.38
CA GLN A 195 -4.25 15.07 5.54
C GLN A 195 -4.80 15.83 6.76
N PRO A 196 -6.07 15.66 7.18
CA PRO A 196 -6.63 16.38 8.32
C PRO A 196 -5.91 16.07 9.64
N CYS A 197 -5.22 14.93 9.77
CA CYS A 197 -4.37 14.62 10.91
C CYS A 197 -3.20 15.61 11.11
N ARG A 198 -2.86 16.41 10.09
CA ARG A 198 -1.83 17.46 10.16
C ARG A 198 -2.36 18.83 10.61
N LEU A 199 -3.66 18.93 10.83
CA LEU A 199 -4.31 20.15 11.33
C LEU A 199 -4.22 20.22 12.87
N PRO A 200 -4.35 21.42 13.45
CA PRO A 200 -4.39 21.57 14.91
C PRO A 200 -5.72 21.10 15.49
N TYR A 201 -5.63 20.40 16.63
CA TYR A 201 -6.76 19.98 17.47
C TYR A 201 -6.44 20.33 18.93
N SER A 202 -7.42 20.82 19.67
CA SER A 202 -7.27 21.18 21.09
C SER A 202 -6.05 22.08 21.37
N GLY A 203 -5.73 23.00 20.46
CA GLY A 203 -4.61 23.93 20.59
C GLY A 203 -3.22 23.37 20.26
N GLY A 204 -3.12 22.13 19.76
CA GLY A 204 -1.86 21.48 19.38
C GLY A 204 -1.99 20.58 18.15
N TYR A 205 -1.00 19.74 17.92
CA TYR A 205 -0.95 18.79 16.80
C TYR A 205 -0.88 17.32 17.28
N PRO A 206 -1.93 16.82 17.97
CA PRO A 206 -1.89 15.52 18.64
C PRO A 206 -1.92 14.33 17.66
N LEU A 207 -2.20 14.55 16.37
CA LEU A 207 -2.27 13.55 15.33
C LEU A 207 -1.16 13.67 14.27
N SER A 208 -0.19 14.60 14.47
CA SER A 208 0.87 14.84 13.49
C SER A 208 2.18 14.17 13.90
N LEU A 209 2.59 13.14 13.16
CA LEU A 209 3.85 12.43 13.36
C LEU A 209 5.01 13.07 12.57
N LYS A 210 6.23 12.88 13.04
CA LYS A 210 7.48 13.05 12.27
C LYS A 210 7.50 12.10 11.07
N ASP A 211 8.45 12.30 10.18
CA ASP A 211 8.66 11.38 9.06
C ASP A 211 9.46 10.14 9.48
N LEU A 212 9.28 9.04 8.77
CA LEU A 212 9.99 7.79 8.97
C LEU A 212 11.41 7.87 8.41
N MET A 213 12.40 7.35 9.12
CA MET A 213 13.74 7.08 8.60
C MET A 213 14.32 5.82 9.23
N LEU A 214 14.46 4.77 8.43
CA LEU A 214 15.09 3.50 8.82
C LEU A 214 16.46 3.31 8.16
N ALA A 215 17.14 4.39 7.75
CA ALA A 215 18.47 4.32 7.14
C ALA A 215 19.50 3.59 8.02
N GLY A 216 19.38 3.71 9.34
CA GLY A 216 20.22 2.99 10.30
C GLY A 216 19.97 1.49 10.42
N HIS A 217 18.89 0.99 9.82
CA HIS A 217 18.41 -0.39 9.95
C HIS A 217 18.40 -1.16 8.61
N VAL A 218 18.91 -0.55 7.51
CA VAL A 218 18.91 -1.14 6.16
C VAL A 218 19.65 -2.48 6.12
N ALA A 219 20.82 -2.58 6.75
CA ALA A 219 21.60 -3.81 6.80
C ALA A 219 20.83 -4.94 7.53
N GLU A 220 20.22 -4.63 8.67
CA GLU A 220 19.43 -5.58 9.47
C GLU A 220 18.22 -6.11 8.68
N LEU A 221 17.45 -5.22 8.02
CA LEU A 221 16.32 -5.60 7.17
C LEU A 221 16.77 -6.50 6.00
N SER A 222 17.93 -6.18 5.40
CA SER A 222 18.52 -6.99 4.35
C SER A 222 18.94 -8.38 4.85
N ASP A 223 19.51 -8.47 6.06
CA ASP A 223 19.95 -9.72 6.66
C ASP A 223 18.78 -10.67 6.98
N TRP A 224 17.61 -10.15 7.33
CA TRP A 224 16.41 -10.94 7.53
C TRP A 224 15.76 -11.42 6.23
N GLY A 225 16.16 -10.89 5.07
CA GLY A 225 15.63 -11.27 3.77
C GLY A 225 14.38 -10.51 3.37
N VAL A 226 14.17 -9.29 3.92
CA VAL A 226 13.14 -8.37 3.40
C VAL A 226 13.38 -8.17 1.90
N SER A 227 12.36 -8.40 1.09
CA SER A 227 12.51 -8.44 -0.37
C SER A 227 12.63 -7.05 -1.00
N SER A 228 11.94 -6.05 -0.41
CA SER A 228 11.89 -4.68 -0.96
C SER A 228 11.88 -3.62 0.14
N LEU A 229 12.72 -2.59 -0.03
CA LEU A 229 12.76 -1.39 0.81
C LEU A 229 12.15 -0.21 0.05
N LYS A 230 11.04 0.31 0.57
CA LYS A 230 10.23 1.34 -0.11
C LYS A 230 10.43 2.73 0.43
N ILE A 231 10.69 3.67 -0.48
CA ILE A 231 10.77 5.10 -0.19
C ILE A 231 9.40 5.73 -0.49
N GLU A 232 8.79 6.43 0.47
CA GLU A 232 7.55 7.21 0.25
C GLU A 232 7.89 8.56 -0.40
N GLY A 233 7.09 8.99 -1.39
CA GLY A 233 7.30 10.32 -1.93
C GLY A 233 6.89 10.59 -3.37
N ARG A 234 5.90 9.89 -3.97
CA ARG A 234 5.46 10.12 -5.37
C ARG A 234 5.10 11.57 -5.73
N MET A 235 4.63 12.34 -4.76
CA MET A 235 4.29 13.76 -4.92
C MET A 235 5.48 14.71 -4.66
N LYS A 236 6.67 14.16 -4.47
CA LYS A 236 7.88 14.94 -4.22
C LYS A 236 8.59 15.28 -5.53
N ARG A 237 9.49 16.29 -5.43
CA ARG A 237 10.33 16.68 -6.55
C ARG A 237 11.27 15.55 -6.98
N PRO A 238 11.67 15.50 -8.26
CA PRO A 238 12.64 14.52 -8.76
C PRO A 238 13.96 14.50 -7.95
N GLU A 239 14.44 15.66 -7.53
CA GLU A 239 15.67 15.78 -6.75
C GLU A 239 15.57 15.08 -5.39
N TYR A 240 14.39 15.14 -4.74
CA TYR A 240 14.14 14.36 -3.52
C TYR A 240 14.29 12.86 -3.78
N ALA A 241 13.63 12.36 -4.85
CA ALA A 241 13.71 10.96 -5.21
C ALA A 241 15.17 10.55 -5.50
N ALA A 242 15.92 11.38 -6.25
CA ALA A 242 17.32 11.13 -6.57
C ALA A 242 18.21 11.06 -5.31
N ILE A 243 18.09 12.04 -4.41
CA ILE A 243 18.97 12.11 -3.21
C ILE A 243 18.68 10.96 -2.27
N VAL A 244 17.40 10.73 -1.94
CA VAL A 244 17.02 9.68 -1.00
C VAL A 244 17.38 8.30 -1.56
N THR A 245 17.05 8.04 -2.83
CA THR A 245 17.39 6.77 -3.50
C THR A 245 18.89 6.54 -3.51
N LYS A 246 19.70 7.57 -3.81
CA LYS A 246 21.18 7.43 -3.84
C LYS A 246 21.71 7.02 -2.47
N VAL A 247 21.29 7.67 -1.40
CA VAL A 247 21.75 7.32 -0.05
C VAL A 247 21.37 5.88 0.28
N TYR A 248 20.10 5.49 0.12
CA TYR A 248 19.67 4.13 0.43
C TYR A 248 20.30 3.07 -0.48
N SER A 249 20.56 3.37 -1.75
CA SER A 249 21.28 2.50 -2.68
C SER A 249 22.72 2.25 -2.22
N ASP A 250 23.42 3.29 -1.75
CA ASP A 250 24.77 3.17 -1.22
C ASP A 250 24.79 2.35 0.08
N LEU A 251 23.84 2.59 1.00
CA LEU A 251 23.71 1.82 2.24
C LEU A 251 23.49 0.33 1.98
N LEU A 252 22.62 -0.02 1.01
CA LEU A 252 22.39 -1.40 0.60
C LEU A 252 23.62 -2.04 -0.04
N ARG A 253 24.25 -1.33 -0.99
CA ARG A 253 25.42 -1.83 -1.71
C ARG A 253 26.61 -2.08 -0.77
N GLU A 254 26.84 -1.16 0.17
CA GLU A 254 27.97 -1.19 1.08
C GLU A 254 27.66 -1.90 2.40
N HIS A 255 26.41 -2.31 2.61
CA HIS A 255 25.91 -3.00 3.81
C HIS A 255 26.36 -2.31 5.11
N ARG A 256 26.11 -1.01 5.21
CA ARG A 256 26.54 -0.15 6.30
C ARG A 256 25.43 0.76 6.83
N ARG A 257 25.69 1.41 7.95
CA ARG A 257 24.85 2.50 8.48
C ARG A 257 25.17 3.83 7.77
N PRO A 258 24.22 4.80 7.78
CA PRO A 258 24.46 6.12 7.23
C PRO A 258 25.54 6.86 8.04
N THR A 259 26.32 7.69 7.36
CA THR A 259 27.20 8.67 7.99
C THR A 259 26.40 9.81 8.61
N ALA A 260 27.05 10.63 9.43
CA ALA A 260 26.43 11.85 9.98
C ALA A 260 26.02 12.83 8.87
N GLU A 261 26.84 12.93 7.80
CA GLU A 261 26.57 13.78 6.64
C GLU A 261 25.36 13.28 5.84
N GLU A 262 25.28 11.98 5.55
CA GLU A 262 24.11 11.38 4.86
C GLU A 262 22.82 11.58 5.67
N SER A 263 22.89 11.40 6.98
CA SER A 263 21.75 11.64 7.88
C SER A 263 21.30 13.11 7.86
N ASP A 264 22.24 14.04 7.82
CA ASP A 264 21.95 15.48 7.71
C ASP A 264 21.38 15.85 6.34
N ILE A 265 21.91 15.28 5.25
CA ILE A 265 21.36 15.44 3.91
C ILE A 265 19.89 14.99 3.86
N LEU A 266 19.59 13.79 4.36
CA LEU A 266 18.21 13.28 4.41
C LEU A 266 17.29 14.21 5.18
N ARG A 267 17.75 14.76 6.34
CA ARG A 267 16.99 15.68 7.18
C ARG A 267 16.70 17.01 6.45
N ARG A 268 17.68 17.57 5.76
CA ARG A 268 17.54 18.86 5.04
C ARG A 268 16.68 18.75 3.80
N VAL A 269 16.77 17.64 3.06
CA VAL A 269 16.01 17.45 1.83
C VAL A 269 14.52 17.41 2.08
N PHE A 270 14.08 16.73 3.12
CA PHE A 270 12.69 16.77 3.59
C PHE A 270 12.53 16.09 4.95
N SER A 271 12.05 16.82 5.94
CA SER A 271 11.57 16.23 7.18
C SER A 271 10.51 17.12 7.86
N ARG A 272 9.60 16.50 8.62
CA ARG A 272 8.63 17.19 9.49
C ARG A 272 9.17 17.19 10.92
N ASP A 273 9.90 18.23 11.29
CA ASP A 273 10.52 18.35 12.62
C ASP A 273 11.46 17.15 12.93
N GLY A 274 12.16 16.68 11.91
CA GLY A 274 13.03 15.52 11.97
C GLY A 274 12.34 14.19 11.67
N PHE A 275 12.99 13.12 12.09
CA PHE A 275 12.60 11.75 11.79
C PHE A 275 12.29 10.93 13.04
N THR A 276 11.62 9.81 12.85
CA THR A 276 11.37 8.80 13.86
C THR A 276 11.50 7.39 13.26
N ASP A 277 11.97 6.46 14.08
CA ASP A 277 11.93 5.02 13.89
C ASP A 277 11.09 4.33 14.99
N GLY A 278 10.24 5.12 15.68
CA GLY A 278 9.58 4.72 16.91
C GLY A 278 8.70 3.49 16.79
N TYR A 279 7.99 3.29 15.67
CA TYR A 279 7.23 2.07 15.43
C TYR A 279 8.17 0.86 15.30
N TYR A 280 9.18 0.97 14.45
CA TYR A 280 10.16 -0.10 14.23
C TYR A 280 10.88 -0.52 15.52
N THR A 281 11.26 0.44 16.36
CA THR A 281 12.00 0.20 17.61
C THR A 281 11.11 -0.04 18.83
N GLY A 282 9.77 0.01 18.67
CA GLY A 282 8.81 -0.07 19.79
C GLY A 282 8.81 1.15 20.74
N LYS A 283 9.50 2.24 20.36
CA LYS A 283 9.61 3.46 21.18
C LYS A 283 8.49 4.46 20.86
N LEU A 284 7.27 4.10 21.24
CA LEU A 284 6.09 4.94 21.04
C LEU A 284 6.08 6.15 21.98
N GLY A 285 5.40 7.22 21.58
CA GLY A 285 5.13 8.38 22.43
C GLY A 285 5.56 9.73 21.84
N ASP A 286 5.80 10.71 22.73
CA ASP A 286 5.96 12.12 22.34
C ASP A 286 7.12 12.40 21.36
N SER A 287 8.17 11.60 21.38
CA SER A 287 9.32 11.73 20.46
C SER A 287 8.94 11.51 18.99
N MET A 288 7.84 10.80 18.72
CA MET A 288 7.35 10.52 17.37
C MET A 288 6.55 11.67 16.75
N PHE A 289 6.10 12.65 17.55
CA PHE A 289 5.27 13.74 17.05
C PHE A 289 6.10 14.92 16.58
N GLY A 290 5.63 15.56 15.50
CA GLY A 290 6.29 16.73 14.91
C GLY A 290 5.35 17.51 14.00
N THR A 291 5.69 18.76 13.74
CA THR A 291 4.98 19.66 12.84
C THR A 291 5.85 19.96 11.62
N LYS A 292 5.21 20.38 10.51
CA LYS A 292 5.97 20.79 9.34
C LYS A 292 6.83 22.02 9.68
N THR A 293 8.14 21.87 9.52
CA THR A 293 9.09 22.96 9.50
C THR A 293 9.52 23.20 8.06
N ASP A 294 9.47 24.44 7.59
CA ASP A 294 9.95 24.76 6.25
C ASP A 294 11.48 24.94 6.31
N VAL A 295 12.20 24.08 5.59
CA VAL A 295 13.65 24.23 5.41
C VAL A 295 13.87 25.34 4.37
N PRO A 296 14.70 26.36 4.68
CA PRO A 296 14.99 27.42 3.73
C PRO A 296 15.58 26.86 2.43
N MET A 297 15.04 27.26 1.26
CA MET A 297 15.45 26.75 -0.04
C MET A 297 16.94 26.95 -0.32
N ASN A 298 17.56 28.02 0.19
CA ASN A 298 19.00 28.27 0.05
C ASN A 298 19.88 27.18 0.69
N GLU A 299 19.40 26.50 1.75
CA GLU A 299 20.15 25.44 2.41
C GLU A 299 20.15 24.12 1.61
N VAL A 300 19.15 23.90 0.75
CA VAL A 300 18.99 22.68 -0.03
C VAL A 300 19.29 22.87 -1.53
N LYS A 301 19.37 24.13 -1.99
CA LYS A 301 19.55 24.44 -3.42
C LYS A 301 20.75 23.71 -4.02
N LYS A 302 21.91 23.79 -3.39
CA LYS A 302 23.12 23.12 -3.90
C LYS A 302 22.93 21.60 -4.01
N LEU A 303 22.29 20.97 -3.01
CA LEU A 303 21.99 19.54 -3.05
C LEU A 303 21.04 19.18 -4.21
N TYR A 304 20.05 20.02 -4.45
CA TYR A 304 19.10 19.83 -5.56
C TYR A 304 19.78 20.03 -6.92
N ASP A 305 20.62 21.06 -7.08
CA ASP A 305 21.36 21.30 -8.31
C ASP A 305 22.33 20.13 -8.64
N GLU A 306 23.03 19.62 -7.64
CA GLU A 306 23.90 18.44 -7.78
C GLU A 306 23.11 17.18 -8.12
N ALA A 307 21.94 16.99 -7.50
CA ALA A 307 21.07 15.87 -7.81
C ALA A 307 20.51 15.97 -9.23
N ALA A 308 20.00 17.14 -9.61
CA ALA A 308 19.47 17.39 -10.96
C ALA A 308 20.50 17.08 -12.04
N HIS A 309 21.77 17.41 -11.80
CA HIS A 309 22.85 17.11 -12.75
C HIS A 309 23.05 15.61 -13.00
N ARG A 310 22.73 14.72 -12.02
CA ARG A 310 22.88 13.27 -12.19
C ARG A 310 21.89 12.66 -13.16
N PHE A 311 20.67 13.18 -13.21
CA PHE A 311 19.61 12.69 -14.09
C PHE A 311 19.26 13.67 -15.22
N ALA A 312 20.14 14.65 -15.48
CA ALA A 312 20.01 15.54 -16.62
C ALA A 312 19.97 14.74 -17.92
N GLU A 313 19.30 15.27 -18.92
CA GLU A 313 19.17 14.64 -20.22
C GLU A 313 20.55 14.29 -20.81
N GLY A 314 20.68 13.08 -21.37
CA GLY A 314 21.94 12.57 -21.88
C GLY A 314 22.94 12.05 -20.81
N LYS A 315 22.58 12.10 -19.52
CA LYS A 315 23.37 11.45 -18.45
C LYS A 315 22.84 10.05 -18.19
N GLU A 316 23.76 9.09 -18.20
CA GLU A 316 23.45 7.68 -17.92
C GLU A 316 24.45 7.09 -16.93
N ALA A 317 23.93 6.43 -15.90
CA ALA A 317 24.73 5.63 -14.99
C ALA A 317 24.96 4.23 -15.58
N PRO A 318 26.13 3.63 -15.42
CA PRO A 318 26.42 2.28 -15.90
C PRO A 318 25.75 1.23 -14.99
N LEU A 319 24.52 0.86 -15.33
CA LEU A 319 23.66 -0.01 -14.51
C LEU A 319 23.66 -1.46 -15.00
N VAL A 320 23.81 -1.67 -16.33
CA VAL A 320 23.56 -2.95 -16.99
C VAL A 320 24.87 -3.54 -17.48
N PRO A 321 25.23 -4.78 -17.06
CA PRO A 321 26.37 -5.48 -17.63
C PRO A 321 26.10 -5.87 -19.08
N VAL A 322 27.14 -5.82 -19.94
CA VAL A 322 27.07 -6.27 -21.31
C VAL A 322 28.32 -7.08 -21.68
N SER A 323 28.13 -8.18 -22.41
CA SER A 323 29.20 -8.97 -22.99
C SER A 323 29.36 -8.63 -24.46
N LEU A 324 30.57 -8.19 -24.85
CA LEU A 324 30.89 -7.85 -26.23
C LEU A 324 31.74 -8.95 -26.87
N CYS A 325 31.42 -9.29 -28.12
CA CYS A 325 32.26 -10.13 -28.97
C CYS A 325 32.57 -9.38 -30.26
N PHE A 326 33.85 -9.14 -30.50
CA PHE A 326 34.30 -8.49 -31.72
C PHE A 326 35.12 -9.46 -32.55
N THR A 327 34.70 -9.67 -33.79
CA THR A 327 35.47 -10.49 -34.75
C THR A 327 35.72 -9.68 -36.00
N ALA A 328 36.93 -9.81 -36.60
CA ALA A 328 37.22 -9.17 -37.88
C ALA A 328 38.02 -10.10 -38.80
N ARG A 329 37.50 -10.33 -40.00
CA ARG A 329 38.12 -11.14 -41.05
C ARG A 329 37.95 -10.46 -42.41
N LYS A 330 38.86 -10.73 -43.33
CA LYS A 330 38.85 -10.11 -44.64
C LYS A 330 37.61 -10.43 -45.46
N ASP A 331 37.10 -11.64 -45.32
CA ASP A 331 35.98 -12.19 -46.05
C ASP A 331 34.60 -11.81 -45.46
N THR A 332 34.52 -11.64 -44.14
CA THR A 332 33.28 -11.38 -43.43
C THR A 332 33.14 -9.96 -42.89
N GLY A 333 34.21 -9.15 -42.96
CA GLY A 333 34.24 -7.82 -42.35
C GLY A 333 34.48 -7.86 -40.84
N ALA A 334 34.22 -6.71 -40.19
CA ALA A 334 34.21 -6.59 -38.74
C ALA A 334 32.77 -6.78 -38.25
N VAL A 335 32.59 -7.65 -37.25
CA VAL A 335 31.34 -7.92 -36.59
C VAL A 335 31.48 -7.60 -35.09
N LEU A 336 30.66 -6.72 -34.57
CA LEU A 336 30.50 -6.47 -33.14
C LEU A 336 29.17 -7.01 -32.68
N SER A 337 29.19 -8.00 -31.79
CA SER A 337 28.01 -8.54 -31.12
C SER A 337 27.94 -8.08 -29.67
N ALA A 338 26.73 -7.70 -29.23
CA ALA A 338 26.43 -7.31 -27.86
C ALA A 338 25.13 -8.01 -27.42
N ASP A 339 25.19 -8.96 -26.53
CA ASP A 339 24.04 -9.70 -25.95
C ASP A 339 22.90 -10.01 -26.93
N GLY A 340 23.26 -10.59 -28.12
CA GLY A 340 22.31 -11.05 -29.13
C GLY A 340 21.81 -9.99 -30.09
N VAL A 341 22.49 -8.85 -30.21
CA VAL A 341 22.44 -7.92 -31.36
C VAL A 341 23.82 -7.89 -32.03
N SER A 342 23.86 -7.57 -33.34
CA SER A 342 25.14 -7.53 -34.06
C SER A 342 25.13 -6.39 -35.09
N VAL A 343 26.28 -5.75 -35.25
CA VAL A 343 26.58 -4.74 -36.27
C VAL A 343 27.75 -5.22 -37.11
N VAL A 344 27.61 -5.11 -38.43
CA VAL A 344 28.62 -5.55 -39.39
C VAL A 344 29.11 -4.38 -40.20
N MET A 345 30.44 -4.27 -40.37
CA MET A 345 31.08 -3.24 -41.18
C MET A 345 32.18 -3.84 -42.05
N PRO A 346 32.42 -3.31 -43.24
CA PRO A 346 33.53 -3.77 -44.06
C PRO A 346 34.88 -3.44 -43.41
N VAL A 347 35.90 -4.23 -43.74
CA VAL A 347 37.29 -4.01 -43.30
C VAL A 347 38.22 -3.89 -44.51
N GLU A 348 39.28 -3.17 -44.33
CA GLU A 348 40.34 -2.99 -45.35
C GLU A 348 41.65 -3.66 -44.93
N GLN A 349 42.49 -3.99 -45.87
CA GLN A 349 43.81 -4.48 -45.58
C GLN A 349 44.72 -3.29 -45.21
N ALA A 350 45.50 -3.44 -44.15
CA ALA A 350 46.39 -2.40 -43.67
C ALA A 350 47.49 -2.13 -44.67
N GLN A 351 47.68 -0.88 -45.05
CA GLN A 351 48.80 -0.46 -45.89
C GLN A 351 50.07 -0.21 -45.08
N ASN A 352 49.96 0.31 -43.86
CA ASN A 352 51.09 0.64 -43.00
C ASN A 352 51.04 -0.04 -41.62
N ARG A 353 49.99 0.26 -40.81
CA ARG A 353 49.87 -0.22 -39.45
C ARG A 353 48.54 -0.96 -39.23
N PRO A 354 48.58 -2.26 -38.97
CA PRO A 354 47.36 -3.01 -38.68
C PRO A 354 46.76 -2.62 -37.34
N THR A 355 45.42 -2.83 -37.20
CA THR A 355 44.68 -2.63 -35.94
C THR A 355 44.97 -3.80 -35.00
N THR A 356 45.38 -3.49 -33.77
CA THR A 356 45.64 -4.52 -32.75
C THR A 356 44.44 -4.75 -31.82
N PRO A 357 44.35 -5.92 -31.16
CA PRO A 357 43.31 -6.20 -30.19
C PRO A 357 43.22 -5.15 -29.07
N GLU A 358 44.33 -4.61 -28.60
CA GLU A 358 44.39 -3.58 -27.55
C GLU A 358 43.76 -2.25 -28.01
N MET A 359 43.94 -1.88 -29.29
CA MET A 359 43.33 -0.69 -29.88
C MET A 359 41.80 -0.86 -29.96
N ILE A 360 41.34 -2.06 -30.31
CA ILE A 360 39.91 -2.40 -30.37
C ILE A 360 39.31 -2.34 -28.96
N GLU A 361 39.95 -3.03 -28.00
CA GLU A 361 39.50 -3.03 -26.60
C GLU A 361 39.36 -1.60 -26.04
N LYS A 362 40.40 -0.77 -26.22
CA LYS A 362 40.40 0.62 -25.78
C LYS A 362 39.25 1.45 -26.40
N SER A 363 38.85 1.18 -27.63
CA SER A 363 37.73 1.86 -28.31
C SER A 363 36.37 1.37 -27.82
N LEU A 364 36.23 0.04 -27.64
CA LEU A 364 34.97 -0.57 -27.27
C LEU A 364 34.62 -0.37 -25.80
N ARG A 365 35.60 -0.24 -24.89
CA ARG A 365 35.34 0.02 -23.45
C ARG A 365 34.73 1.39 -23.14
N LYS A 366 34.57 2.30 -24.10
CA LYS A 366 34.04 3.64 -23.91
C LYS A 366 32.51 3.64 -24.01
N THR A 367 31.82 3.23 -22.94
CA THR A 367 30.34 3.14 -22.91
C THR A 367 29.65 4.37 -22.33
N GLY A 368 30.38 5.46 -22.08
CA GLY A 368 29.83 6.70 -21.52
C GLY A 368 28.63 7.23 -22.31
N GLY A 369 27.57 7.69 -21.62
CA GLY A 369 26.30 8.12 -22.20
C GLY A 369 25.32 6.97 -22.50
N THR A 370 25.63 5.73 -22.07
CA THR A 370 24.74 4.58 -22.15
C THR A 370 24.58 3.92 -20.77
N PRO A 371 23.50 3.18 -20.51
CA PRO A 371 23.34 2.46 -19.24
C PRO A 371 24.24 1.23 -19.10
N PHE A 372 25.10 0.96 -20.07
CA PHE A 372 25.90 -0.27 -20.12
C PHE A 372 27.30 -0.10 -19.55
N TYR A 373 27.80 -1.14 -18.86
CA TYR A 373 29.21 -1.34 -18.57
C TYR A 373 29.65 -2.71 -19.10
N ILE A 374 30.90 -2.79 -19.59
CA ILE A 374 31.39 -4.03 -20.17
C ILE A 374 31.84 -4.96 -19.06
N GLU A 375 31.16 -6.07 -18.93
CA GLU A 375 31.52 -7.15 -18.02
C GLU A 375 32.49 -8.11 -18.64
N ASN A 376 32.23 -8.56 -19.88
CA ASN A 376 33.07 -9.47 -20.63
C ASN A 376 33.35 -8.93 -22.03
N MET A 377 34.58 -9.19 -22.55
CA MET A 377 34.96 -8.83 -23.91
C MET A 377 35.82 -9.92 -24.54
N ARG A 378 35.40 -10.38 -25.72
CA ARG A 378 36.18 -11.29 -26.56
C ARG A 378 36.51 -10.58 -27.87
N ILE A 379 37.79 -10.63 -28.28
CA ILE A 379 38.29 -10.00 -29.49
C ILE A 379 39.06 -11.02 -30.29
N GLU A 380 38.65 -11.22 -31.55
CA GLU A 380 39.33 -12.05 -32.53
C GLU A 380 39.51 -11.22 -33.81
N VAL A 381 40.74 -10.91 -34.16
CA VAL A 381 41.05 -10.13 -35.35
C VAL A 381 42.08 -10.85 -36.20
N GLN A 382 41.82 -10.95 -37.49
CA GLN A 382 42.77 -11.48 -38.45
C GLN A 382 43.91 -10.48 -38.64
N ASP A 383 45.15 -10.99 -38.68
CA ASP A 383 46.34 -10.15 -38.86
C ASP A 383 46.29 -9.36 -40.19
N GLY A 384 46.88 -8.18 -40.16
CA GLY A 384 47.00 -7.33 -41.34
C GLY A 384 45.73 -6.53 -41.71
N LEU A 385 44.71 -6.51 -40.89
CA LEU A 385 43.53 -5.68 -41.13
C LEU A 385 43.67 -4.26 -40.55
N MET A 386 43.06 -3.30 -41.24
CA MET A 386 42.93 -1.92 -40.79
C MET A 386 41.44 -1.63 -40.47
N ILE A 387 41.18 -1.23 -39.24
CA ILE A 387 39.84 -0.81 -38.79
C ILE A 387 39.96 0.56 -38.14
N PRO A 388 39.50 1.63 -38.81
CA PRO A 388 39.57 2.98 -38.27
C PRO A 388 38.86 3.12 -36.93
N ALA A 389 39.39 3.94 -36.02
CA ALA A 389 38.80 4.19 -34.71
C ALA A 389 37.36 4.78 -34.81
N SER A 390 37.07 5.57 -35.87
CA SER A 390 35.75 6.08 -36.19
C SER A 390 34.75 4.97 -36.46
N VAL A 391 35.16 3.91 -37.22
CA VAL A 391 34.33 2.73 -37.51
C VAL A 391 34.03 1.96 -36.25
N MET A 392 35.06 1.65 -35.43
CA MET A 392 34.90 0.94 -34.14
C MET A 392 33.97 1.70 -33.19
N ASN A 393 34.09 3.06 -33.11
CA ASN A 393 33.21 3.89 -32.29
C ASN A 393 31.79 3.94 -32.83
N GLY A 394 31.60 3.92 -34.18
CA GLY A 394 30.30 3.77 -34.80
C GLY A 394 29.63 2.45 -34.47
N MET A 395 30.33 1.32 -34.73
CA MET A 395 29.84 -0.02 -34.43
C MET A 395 29.42 -0.17 -32.96
N ARG A 396 30.25 0.35 -32.03
CA ARG A 396 29.91 0.32 -30.59
C ARG A 396 28.61 1.08 -30.33
N ARG A 397 28.46 2.31 -30.84
CA ARG A 397 27.23 3.11 -30.65
C ARG A 397 26.02 2.36 -31.18
N ASP A 398 26.10 1.94 -32.46
CA ASP A 398 25.00 1.27 -33.13
C ASP A 398 24.61 -0.05 -32.42
N ALA A 399 25.59 -0.83 -31.96
CA ALA A 399 25.33 -2.08 -31.22
C ALA A 399 24.68 -1.83 -29.85
N LEU A 400 25.14 -0.81 -29.11
CA LEU A 400 24.55 -0.47 -27.81
C LEU A 400 23.17 0.17 -27.94
N ASP A 401 22.92 0.98 -28.98
CA ASP A 401 21.61 1.56 -29.29
C ASP A 401 20.60 0.47 -29.70
N LEU A 402 21.01 -0.49 -30.55
CA LEU A 402 20.20 -1.65 -30.90
C LEU A 402 19.89 -2.53 -29.67
N LEU A 403 20.88 -2.72 -28.79
CA LEU A 403 20.69 -3.49 -27.55
C LEU A 403 19.71 -2.76 -26.61
N LEU A 404 19.85 -1.45 -26.45
CA LEU A 404 18.95 -0.63 -25.62
C LEU A 404 17.52 -0.71 -26.13
N ALA A 405 17.31 -0.57 -27.44
CA ALA A 405 16.00 -0.71 -28.07
C ALA A 405 15.41 -2.11 -27.87
N LYS A 406 16.21 -3.17 -28.09
CA LYS A 406 15.79 -4.57 -27.88
C LYS A 406 15.35 -4.84 -26.45
N ARG A 407 16.11 -4.34 -25.46
CA ARG A 407 15.80 -4.50 -24.05
C ARG A 407 14.53 -3.77 -23.61
N GLY A 408 14.18 -2.67 -24.27
CA GLY A 408 12.96 -1.90 -24.02
C GLY A 408 11.68 -2.57 -24.52
N VAL A 409 11.77 -3.54 -25.44
CA VAL A 409 10.58 -4.21 -26.02
C VAL A 409 9.77 -4.92 -24.93
N ALA A 410 8.46 -4.68 -24.92
CA ALA A 410 7.56 -5.38 -24.02
C ALA A 410 7.56 -6.89 -24.27
N PRO A 411 7.49 -7.74 -23.24
CA PRO A 411 7.32 -9.18 -23.41
C PRO A 411 5.95 -9.46 -24.02
N SER A 412 5.88 -10.48 -24.90
CA SER A 412 4.58 -11.00 -25.34
C SER A 412 3.88 -11.67 -24.17
N ARG A 413 2.68 -11.21 -23.85
CA ARG A 413 1.85 -11.72 -22.76
C ARG A 413 0.42 -11.87 -23.25
N ASP A 414 -0.25 -12.95 -22.83
CA ASP A 414 -1.61 -13.25 -23.25
C ASP A 414 -2.60 -12.93 -22.13
N TRP A 415 -3.42 -11.92 -22.33
CA TRP A 415 -4.56 -11.64 -21.47
C TRP A 415 -5.66 -12.67 -21.76
N LEU A 416 -5.98 -13.52 -20.77
CA LEU A 416 -6.94 -14.59 -20.94
C LEU A 416 -8.36 -14.05 -21.17
N HIS A 417 -8.91 -14.29 -22.34
CA HIS A 417 -10.29 -13.95 -22.65
C HIS A 417 -11.23 -15.08 -22.18
N GLY A 418 -12.32 -14.70 -21.50
CA GLY A 418 -13.36 -15.65 -21.11
C GLY A 418 -13.08 -16.45 -19.84
N SER A 419 -12.18 -16.02 -18.97
CA SER A 419 -12.12 -16.53 -17.60
C SER A 419 -13.42 -16.14 -16.90
N VAL A 420 -14.40 -17.04 -16.97
CA VAL A 420 -15.72 -16.85 -16.35
C VAL A 420 -15.52 -17.01 -14.85
N LEU A 421 -15.28 -15.87 -14.16
CA LEU A 421 -15.66 -15.87 -12.75
C LEU A 421 -17.17 -16.19 -12.71
N PRO A 422 -17.62 -17.07 -11.79
CA PRO A 422 -19.04 -17.35 -11.63
C PRO A 422 -19.81 -16.03 -11.69
N ARG A 423 -20.84 -15.96 -12.52
CA ARG A 423 -21.68 -14.76 -12.57
C ARG A 423 -22.25 -14.58 -11.17
N ASP A 424 -22.02 -13.41 -10.57
CA ASP A 424 -22.61 -13.08 -9.26
C ASP A 424 -24.14 -13.02 -9.34
N ASP A 425 -24.72 -13.10 -10.56
CA ASP A 425 -26.15 -13.16 -10.87
C ASP A 425 -26.81 -14.47 -10.37
N GLU A 426 -26.05 -15.54 -10.16
CA GLU A 426 -26.52 -16.79 -9.52
C GLU A 426 -26.54 -16.69 -7.98
N ALA A 427 -26.19 -15.53 -7.42
CA ALA A 427 -26.42 -15.28 -6.00
C ALA A 427 -27.91 -15.46 -5.72
N ALA A 428 -28.25 -16.44 -4.89
CA ALA A 428 -29.60 -16.70 -4.43
C ALA A 428 -30.31 -15.38 -4.12
N ALA A 429 -31.57 -15.25 -4.51
CA ALA A 429 -32.35 -14.06 -4.22
C ALA A 429 -32.10 -13.70 -2.76
N ARG A 430 -31.48 -12.53 -2.52
CA ARG A 430 -31.14 -12.09 -1.15
C ARG A 430 -32.43 -12.12 -0.35
N GLU A 431 -32.45 -12.88 0.74
CA GLU A 431 -33.56 -12.81 1.68
C GLU A 431 -33.80 -11.36 2.06
N GLY A 432 -35.05 -11.00 2.30
CA GLY A 432 -35.44 -9.64 2.65
C GLY A 432 -34.77 -9.16 3.96
N PHE A 433 -34.96 -7.92 4.31
CA PHE A 433 -34.50 -7.36 5.57
C PHE A 433 -35.09 -8.13 6.76
N ARG A 434 -34.21 -8.64 7.65
CA ARG A 434 -34.61 -9.45 8.81
C ARG A 434 -34.70 -8.66 10.09
N GLY A 435 -33.90 -7.60 10.23
CA GLY A 435 -33.94 -6.81 11.46
C GLY A 435 -32.65 -6.04 11.77
N TYR A 436 -32.58 -5.60 13.00
CA TYR A 436 -31.45 -4.82 13.48
C TYR A 436 -30.48 -5.66 14.28
N THR A 437 -29.19 -5.40 14.09
CA THR A 437 -28.10 -5.86 14.95
C THR A 437 -27.56 -4.70 15.80
N ALA A 438 -26.81 -5.01 16.85
CA ALA A 438 -26.11 -4.00 17.63
C ALA A 438 -24.64 -4.35 17.80
N ALA A 439 -23.78 -3.36 17.83
CA ALA A 439 -22.42 -3.48 18.36
C ALA A 439 -22.27 -2.53 19.53
N VAL A 440 -21.80 -3.02 20.66
CA VAL A 440 -21.68 -2.27 21.92
C VAL A 440 -20.25 -2.32 22.45
N ARG A 441 -19.95 -1.51 23.46
CA ARG A 441 -18.60 -1.47 24.08
C ARG A 441 -18.55 -2.06 25.47
N THR A 442 -19.67 -2.13 26.17
CA THR A 442 -19.72 -2.56 27.57
C THR A 442 -20.74 -3.65 27.80
N LYS A 443 -20.49 -4.46 28.83
CA LYS A 443 -21.45 -5.48 29.29
C LYS A 443 -22.80 -4.83 29.68
N ALA A 444 -22.78 -3.66 30.34
CA ALA A 444 -24.01 -2.96 30.74
C ALA A 444 -24.88 -2.55 29.53
N GLN A 445 -24.28 -2.07 28.44
CA GLN A 445 -24.99 -1.80 27.20
C GLN A 445 -25.58 -3.08 26.59
N ALA A 446 -24.80 -4.19 26.58
CA ALA A 446 -25.29 -5.47 26.06
C ALA A 446 -26.45 -6.02 26.88
N ASP A 447 -26.35 -6.02 28.21
CA ASP A 447 -27.40 -6.49 29.12
C ASP A 447 -28.69 -5.69 28.95
N ALA A 448 -28.59 -4.37 28.76
CA ALA A 448 -29.75 -3.50 28.54
C ALA A 448 -30.47 -3.78 27.19
N LEU A 449 -29.77 -4.28 26.18
CA LEU A 449 -30.35 -4.57 24.85
C LEU A 449 -30.90 -6.00 24.72
N ARG A 450 -30.63 -6.89 25.68
CA ARG A 450 -30.88 -8.35 25.61
C ARG A 450 -32.31 -8.72 25.21
N GLU A 451 -33.31 -7.99 25.70
CA GLU A 451 -34.73 -8.33 25.54
C GLU A 451 -35.43 -7.53 24.42
N LEU A 452 -34.69 -6.78 23.62
CA LEU A 452 -35.31 -5.90 22.62
C LEU A 452 -35.59 -6.58 21.27
N GLY A 453 -35.25 -7.86 21.10
CA GLY A 453 -35.50 -8.58 19.85
C GLY A 453 -34.54 -8.18 18.71
N LEU A 454 -33.32 -7.78 19.06
CA LEU A 454 -32.25 -7.59 18.09
C LEU A 454 -31.75 -8.94 17.57
N GLU A 455 -31.43 -9.05 16.28
CA GLU A 455 -30.97 -10.29 15.66
C GLU A 455 -29.64 -10.75 16.25
N THR A 456 -28.72 -9.83 16.47
CA THR A 456 -27.39 -10.11 17.03
C THR A 456 -26.88 -8.90 17.83
N VAL A 457 -26.28 -9.16 18.99
CA VAL A 457 -25.56 -8.14 19.77
C VAL A 457 -24.10 -8.53 19.85
N TYR A 458 -23.25 -7.80 19.15
CA TYR A 458 -21.79 -7.97 19.16
C TYR A 458 -21.19 -7.17 20.31
N VAL A 459 -20.21 -7.77 21.00
CA VAL A 459 -19.51 -7.17 22.14
C VAL A 459 -18.00 -7.27 21.96
N PRO A 460 -17.17 -6.38 22.56
CA PRO A 460 -15.72 -6.55 22.55
C PRO A 460 -15.32 -7.94 23.05
N LEU A 461 -14.20 -8.46 22.57
CA LEU A 461 -13.72 -9.80 22.89
C LEU A 461 -13.63 -10.07 24.40
N GLU A 462 -13.16 -9.07 25.18
CA GLU A 462 -13.06 -9.18 26.64
C GLU A 462 -14.44 -9.29 27.32
N VAL A 463 -15.47 -8.70 26.72
CA VAL A 463 -16.86 -8.82 27.18
C VAL A 463 -17.46 -10.15 26.71
N ALA A 464 -17.15 -10.60 25.50
CA ALA A 464 -17.57 -11.90 24.99
C ALA A 464 -17.04 -13.05 25.88
N ALA A 465 -15.79 -12.98 26.31
CA ALA A 465 -15.19 -13.91 27.28
C ALA A 465 -15.93 -13.98 28.63
N GLN A 466 -16.75 -12.97 28.96
CA GLN A 466 -17.57 -12.94 30.16
C GLN A 466 -19.04 -13.35 29.94
N THR A 467 -19.55 -13.17 28.71
CA THR A 467 -20.99 -13.23 28.43
C THR A 467 -21.43 -14.33 27.49
N GLY A 468 -20.53 -14.87 26.67
CA GLY A 468 -20.85 -15.82 25.60
C GLY A 468 -21.56 -15.20 24.38
N LEU A 469 -21.62 -13.87 24.29
CA LEU A 469 -22.18 -13.16 23.13
C LEU A 469 -21.20 -13.15 21.95
N PRO A 470 -21.66 -12.93 20.68
CA PRO A 470 -20.80 -12.75 19.51
C PRO A 470 -19.70 -11.71 19.72
N ALA A 471 -18.46 -12.08 19.45
CA ALA A 471 -17.29 -11.28 19.78
C ALA A 471 -16.86 -10.33 18.64
N ILE A 472 -16.59 -9.07 18.95
CA ILE A 472 -15.86 -8.16 18.08
C ILE A 472 -14.38 -8.37 18.33
N LEU A 473 -13.64 -8.82 17.33
CA LEU A 473 -12.18 -8.88 17.40
C LEU A 473 -11.58 -7.46 17.40
N PRO A 474 -10.54 -7.19 18.20
CA PRO A 474 -9.83 -5.93 18.11
C PRO A 474 -9.42 -5.71 16.65
N ARG A 475 -9.77 -4.56 16.07
CA ARG A 475 -9.52 -4.26 14.65
C ARG A 475 -8.05 -4.37 14.26
N VAL A 476 -7.18 -4.11 15.21
CA VAL A 476 -5.72 -4.27 15.12
C VAL A 476 -5.22 -4.92 16.41
N PHE A 477 -4.42 -5.95 16.26
CA PHE A 477 -3.59 -6.54 17.33
C PHE A 477 -2.30 -7.07 16.70
N SER A 478 -1.22 -7.12 17.47
CA SER A 478 0.08 -7.63 17.02
C SER A 478 0.20 -9.14 17.18
N ASP A 479 1.16 -9.76 16.48
CA ASP A 479 1.47 -11.19 16.65
C ASP A 479 1.84 -11.53 18.11
N ASN A 480 2.46 -10.59 18.84
CA ASN A 480 2.76 -10.76 20.28
C ASN A 480 1.51 -10.77 21.16
N GLU A 481 0.42 -10.15 20.73
CA GLU A 481 -0.87 -10.12 21.44
C GLU A 481 -1.75 -11.31 21.05
N GLN A 482 -1.44 -12.02 19.97
CA GLN A 482 -2.25 -13.14 19.47
C GLN A 482 -2.50 -14.23 20.52
N PRO A 483 -1.55 -14.67 21.38
CA PRO A 483 -1.82 -15.64 22.42
C PRO A 483 -2.91 -15.20 23.41
N GLN A 484 -2.95 -13.91 23.75
CA GLN A 484 -4.01 -13.34 24.61
C GLN A 484 -5.36 -13.33 23.88
N ILE A 485 -5.38 -13.00 22.59
CA ILE A 485 -6.60 -13.06 21.75
C ILE A 485 -7.14 -14.50 21.71
N GLU A 486 -6.27 -15.49 21.46
CA GLU A 486 -6.66 -16.92 21.41
C GLU A 486 -7.19 -17.42 22.76
N MET A 487 -6.58 -17.00 23.87
CA MET A 487 -7.07 -17.32 25.22
C MET A 487 -8.48 -16.74 25.44
N LEU A 488 -8.70 -15.46 25.15
CA LEU A 488 -10.01 -14.81 25.32
C LEU A 488 -11.07 -15.43 24.39
N LEU A 489 -10.70 -15.82 23.17
CA LEU A 489 -11.59 -16.55 22.25
C LEU A 489 -11.97 -17.92 22.82
N GLY A 490 -11.04 -18.66 23.42
CA GLY A 490 -11.31 -19.92 24.08
C GLY A 490 -12.27 -19.76 25.28
N GLU A 491 -12.09 -18.71 26.09
CA GLU A 491 -13.01 -18.38 27.19
C GLU A 491 -14.41 -18.01 26.66
N ALA A 492 -14.50 -17.18 25.61
CA ALA A 492 -15.76 -16.81 24.97
C ALA A 492 -16.49 -18.05 24.43
N MET A 493 -15.78 -18.92 23.72
CA MET A 493 -16.32 -20.17 23.18
C MET A 493 -16.86 -21.07 24.28
N SER A 494 -16.15 -21.23 25.42
CA SER A 494 -16.59 -22.02 26.57
C SER A 494 -17.91 -21.51 27.18
N ARG A 495 -18.28 -20.26 26.91
CA ARG A 495 -19.52 -19.62 27.36
C ARG A 495 -20.61 -19.55 26.29
N GLY A 496 -20.34 -20.08 25.10
CA GLY A 496 -21.32 -20.17 24.00
C GLY A 496 -21.13 -19.22 22.84
N THR A 497 -20.05 -18.42 22.79
CA THR A 497 -19.72 -17.63 21.60
C THR A 497 -19.36 -18.56 20.46
N ASP A 498 -20.08 -18.47 19.34
CA ASP A 498 -19.85 -19.22 18.10
C ASP A 498 -19.48 -18.33 16.92
N THR A 499 -19.62 -17.03 17.07
CA THR A 499 -19.49 -16.04 16.00
C THR A 499 -18.52 -14.91 16.38
N VAL A 500 -17.68 -14.51 15.43
CA VAL A 500 -16.79 -13.35 15.58
C VAL A 500 -17.01 -12.33 14.46
N LEU A 501 -16.86 -11.04 14.78
CA LEU A 501 -16.85 -9.94 13.86
C LEU A 501 -15.40 -9.53 13.56
N ALA A 502 -14.95 -9.78 12.32
CA ALA A 502 -13.56 -9.68 11.87
C ALA A 502 -13.33 -8.40 11.04
N GLY A 503 -12.47 -7.51 11.51
CA GLY A 503 -12.15 -6.25 10.84
C GLY A 503 -10.86 -6.25 10.01
N ASN A 504 -10.15 -7.38 9.91
CA ASN A 504 -8.91 -7.54 9.15
C ASN A 504 -8.85 -8.92 8.49
N ILE A 505 -8.19 -9.03 7.33
CA ILE A 505 -8.09 -10.33 6.61
C ILE A 505 -7.36 -11.41 7.42
N GLY A 506 -6.41 -11.04 8.28
CA GLY A 506 -5.70 -11.99 9.17
C GLY A 506 -6.57 -12.55 10.28
N HIS A 507 -7.69 -11.92 10.61
CA HIS A 507 -8.64 -12.45 11.59
C HIS A 507 -9.41 -13.67 11.07
N ILE A 508 -9.61 -13.75 9.75
CA ILE A 508 -10.42 -14.80 9.11
C ILE A 508 -9.79 -16.19 9.35
N PRO A 509 -8.50 -16.44 8.99
CA PRO A 509 -7.88 -17.74 9.24
C PRO A 509 -7.76 -18.06 10.73
N LEU A 510 -7.50 -17.09 11.59
CA LEU A 510 -7.47 -17.28 13.05
C LEU A 510 -8.82 -17.79 13.57
N ALA A 511 -9.90 -17.08 13.24
CA ALA A 511 -11.23 -17.44 13.69
C ALA A 511 -11.70 -18.80 13.16
N LYS A 512 -11.44 -19.09 11.89
CA LYS A 512 -11.76 -20.39 11.27
C LYS A 512 -10.99 -21.54 11.90
N ARG A 513 -9.70 -21.35 12.19
CA ARG A 513 -8.86 -22.36 12.85
C ARG A 513 -9.41 -22.73 14.25
N LEU A 514 -10.01 -21.77 14.93
CA LEU A 514 -10.65 -21.97 16.23
C LEU A 514 -12.11 -22.44 16.15
N GLY A 515 -12.71 -22.55 14.96
CA GLY A 515 -14.07 -23.08 14.77
C GLY A 515 -15.19 -22.05 14.84
N PHE A 516 -14.88 -20.75 14.77
CA PHE A 516 -15.89 -19.69 14.77
C PHE A 516 -16.52 -19.46 13.40
N THR A 517 -17.79 -19.08 13.39
CA THR A 517 -18.44 -18.41 12.26
C THR A 517 -17.88 -17.00 12.12
N VAL A 518 -17.50 -16.60 10.90
CA VAL A 518 -16.86 -15.30 10.65
C VAL A 518 -17.83 -14.35 10.00
N HIS A 519 -18.18 -13.27 10.70
CA HIS A 519 -18.81 -12.10 10.13
C HIS A 519 -17.73 -11.04 9.83
N GLY A 520 -17.72 -10.50 8.62
CA GLY A 520 -16.80 -9.42 8.24
C GLY A 520 -17.30 -8.05 8.69
N ASP A 521 -16.40 -7.26 9.25
CA ASP A 521 -16.69 -5.88 9.64
C ASP A 521 -16.27 -4.88 8.55
N PHE A 522 -16.68 -3.61 8.67
CA PHE A 522 -16.39 -2.52 7.74
C PHE A 522 -14.89 -2.36 7.43
N GLY A 523 -13.99 -2.76 8.34
CA GLY A 523 -12.53 -2.72 8.16
C GLY A 523 -12.01 -3.59 7.02
N LEU A 524 -12.77 -4.58 6.55
CA LEU A 524 -12.47 -5.36 5.34
C LEU A 524 -12.75 -4.59 4.04
N ASN A 525 -13.26 -3.36 4.12
CA ASN A 525 -13.44 -2.44 3.01
C ASN A 525 -14.25 -3.03 1.83
N ALA A 526 -15.33 -3.78 2.10
CA ALA A 526 -16.22 -4.29 1.06
C ALA A 526 -16.95 -3.14 0.36
N TYR A 527 -16.53 -2.81 -0.86
CA TYR A 527 -16.94 -1.65 -1.62
C TYR A 527 -17.57 -2.00 -3.00
N ASN A 528 -17.47 -3.26 -3.42
CA ASN A 528 -18.02 -3.80 -4.66
C ASN A 528 -18.43 -5.28 -4.53
N SER A 529 -19.17 -5.77 -5.52
CA SER A 529 -19.69 -7.13 -5.59
C SER A 529 -18.59 -8.20 -5.63
N LYS A 530 -17.50 -7.95 -6.33
CA LYS A 530 -16.39 -8.91 -6.47
C LYS A 530 -15.60 -9.08 -5.17
N THR A 531 -15.54 -8.03 -4.34
CA THR A 531 -14.99 -8.12 -2.99
C THR A 531 -15.86 -8.99 -2.09
N LEU A 532 -17.21 -8.93 -2.21
CA LEU A 532 -18.10 -9.83 -1.47
C LEU A 532 -17.86 -11.31 -1.84
N SER A 533 -17.68 -11.60 -3.12
CA SER A 533 -17.34 -12.95 -3.59
C SER A 533 -16.00 -13.42 -3.05
N ALA A 534 -14.97 -12.57 -3.09
CA ALA A 534 -13.65 -12.90 -2.54
C ALA A 534 -13.70 -13.20 -1.03
N LEU A 535 -14.44 -12.40 -0.26
CA LEU A 535 -14.60 -12.63 1.17
C LEU A 535 -15.38 -13.92 1.49
N ALA A 536 -16.37 -14.26 0.66
CA ALA A 536 -17.09 -15.54 0.80
C ALA A 536 -16.16 -16.74 0.59
N GLU A 537 -15.29 -16.70 -0.42
CA GLU A 537 -14.28 -17.73 -0.68
C GLU A 537 -13.30 -17.88 0.49
N MET A 538 -13.00 -16.77 1.19
CA MET A 538 -12.19 -16.81 2.42
C MET A 538 -12.94 -17.41 3.60
N GLY A 539 -14.27 -17.57 3.53
CA GLY A 539 -15.11 -18.18 4.55
C GLY A 539 -15.85 -17.20 5.45
N VAL A 540 -16.01 -15.95 5.00
CA VAL A 540 -16.93 -14.99 5.63
C VAL A 540 -18.36 -15.39 5.27
N SER A 541 -19.29 -15.31 6.22
CA SER A 541 -20.71 -15.64 6.03
C SER A 541 -21.62 -14.40 5.93
N ARG A 542 -21.27 -13.33 6.62
CA ARG A 542 -21.97 -12.02 6.58
C ARG A 542 -20.92 -10.92 6.47
N GLN A 543 -21.22 -9.83 5.75
CA GLN A 543 -20.29 -8.72 5.57
C GLN A 543 -20.93 -7.37 5.84
N THR A 544 -20.35 -6.58 6.74
CA THR A 544 -20.69 -5.17 6.90
C THR A 544 -20.11 -4.37 5.75
N LEU A 545 -20.98 -3.72 4.97
CA LEU A 545 -20.58 -2.92 3.83
C LEU A 545 -19.83 -1.66 4.26
N SER A 546 -18.95 -1.17 3.41
CA SER A 546 -18.22 0.07 3.65
C SER A 546 -19.18 1.26 3.75
N PHE A 547 -19.08 2.03 4.82
CA PHE A 547 -19.86 3.26 5.00
C PHE A 547 -19.36 4.42 4.11
N GLU A 548 -18.32 4.23 3.30
CA GLU A 548 -17.93 5.14 2.23
C GLU A 548 -18.74 4.92 0.94
N ALA A 549 -19.45 3.79 0.81
CA ALA A 549 -20.30 3.49 -0.34
C ALA A 549 -21.61 4.30 -0.29
N ARG A 550 -22.06 4.78 -1.44
CA ARG A 550 -23.37 5.44 -1.59
C ARG A 550 -24.51 4.41 -1.53
N LEU A 551 -25.69 4.82 -1.08
CA LEU A 551 -26.89 3.96 -1.09
C LEU A 551 -27.17 3.34 -2.47
N ALA A 552 -26.93 4.10 -3.55
CA ALA A 552 -27.11 3.58 -4.91
C ALA A 552 -26.11 2.45 -5.23
N GLN A 553 -24.85 2.57 -4.80
CA GLN A 553 -23.86 1.52 -4.96
C GLN A 553 -24.23 0.28 -4.11
N ILE A 554 -24.65 0.49 -2.86
CA ILE A 554 -25.11 -0.59 -1.96
C ILE A 554 -26.26 -1.36 -2.58
N ARG A 555 -27.25 -0.65 -3.12
CA ARG A 555 -28.41 -1.26 -3.81
C ARG A 555 -27.99 -2.09 -5.03
N ASP A 556 -26.98 -1.62 -5.76
CA ASP A 556 -26.50 -2.25 -7.00
C ASP A 556 -25.53 -3.41 -6.73
N MET A 557 -24.91 -3.50 -5.53
CA MET A 557 -24.02 -4.62 -5.15
C MET A 557 -24.74 -5.97 -5.17
N ARG A 558 -24.06 -7.02 -5.60
CA ARG A 558 -24.50 -8.41 -5.61
C ARG A 558 -23.42 -9.28 -4.97
N GLY A 559 -23.77 -10.47 -4.54
CA GLY A 559 -22.78 -11.40 -3.99
C GLY A 559 -23.40 -12.48 -3.11
N PRO A 560 -22.65 -13.52 -2.76
CA PRO A 560 -23.14 -14.68 -2.02
C PRO A 560 -23.30 -14.44 -0.50
N LEU A 561 -22.81 -13.29 0.00
CA LEU A 561 -22.82 -12.99 1.44
C LEU A 561 -24.10 -12.29 1.87
N GLU A 562 -24.52 -12.59 3.09
CA GLU A 562 -25.43 -11.69 3.80
C GLU A 562 -24.75 -10.33 4.01
N THR A 563 -25.52 -9.26 3.90
CA THR A 563 -24.97 -7.91 4.07
C THR A 563 -25.56 -7.20 5.27
N ASP A 564 -24.69 -6.47 5.96
CA ASP A 564 -24.99 -5.65 7.13
C ASP A 564 -24.58 -4.20 6.85
N LEU A 565 -25.34 -3.24 7.37
CA LEU A 565 -25.11 -1.82 7.15
C LEU A 565 -25.13 -1.05 8.46
N ILE A 566 -24.11 -0.27 8.77
CA ILE A 566 -24.12 0.60 9.95
C ILE A 566 -25.10 1.76 9.68
N VAL A 567 -26.16 1.83 10.49
CA VAL A 567 -27.24 2.81 10.30
C VAL A 567 -27.37 3.81 11.45
N TYR A 568 -26.75 3.50 12.59
CA TYR A 568 -26.69 4.41 13.73
C TYR A 568 -25.31 4.33 14.39
N GLY A 569 -24.86 5.49 14.90
CA GLY A 569 -23.75 5.62 15.82
C GLY A 569 -22.60 6.49 15.32
N ARG A 570 -21.61 6.68 16.18
CA ARG A 570 -20.42 7.46 15.83
C ARG A 570 -19.45 6.61 15.04
N LEU A 571 -19.32 6.92 13.74
CA LEU A 571 -18.42 6.19 12.86
C LEU A 571 -16.97 6.31 13.33
N PRO A 572 -16.20 5.21 13.36
CA PRO A 572 -14.76 5.25 13.65
C PRO A 572 -14.01 5.86 12.48
N LEU A 573 -13.28 6.95 12.75
CA LEU A 573 -12.56 7.73 11.74
C LEU A 573 -11.10 7.32 11.60
N MET A 574 -10.47 6.87 12.69
CA MET A 574 -9.06 6.47 12.75
C MET A 574 -8.86 5.42 13.84
N ILE A 575 -7.90 4.53 13.60
CA ILE A 575 -7.29 3.69 14.65
C ILE A 575 -5.78 3.83 14.60
N PHE A 576 -5.11 3.97 15.73
CA PHE A 576 -3.68 4.25 15.76
C PHE A 576 -3.00 3.78 17.05
N GLU A 577 -1.70 3.47 16.94
CA GLU A 577 -0.85 2.93 18.00
C GLU A 577 -0.50 3.98 19.07
N ASN A 578 -0.18 5.20 18.67
CA ASN A 578 0.22 6.23 19.60
C ASN A 578 -0.95 6.73 20.44
N CYS A 579 -0.83 6.71 21.77
CA CYS A 579 -1.90 7.11 22.67
C CYS A 579 -2.09 8.64 22.70
N ALA A 580 -3.05 9.14 21.92
CA ALA A 580 -3.41 10.56 21.90
C ALA A 580 -4.13 11.01 23.18
N ILE A 581 -4.82 10.08 23.88
CA ILE A 581 -5.41 10.35 25.20
C ILE A 581 -4.31 10.75 26.19
N ARG A 582 -3.25 9.94 26.30
CA ARG A 582 -2.10 10.23 27.16
C ARG A 582 -1.45 11.58 26.82
N ARG A 583 -1.32 11.86 25.52
CA ARG A 583 -0.75 13.13 25.04
C ARG A 583 -1.60 14.35 25.42
N GLN A 584 -2.94 14.26 25.32
CA GLN A 584 -3.85 15.35 25.74
C GLN A 584 -3.78 15.64 27.24
N HIS A 585 -3.37 14.67 28.04
CA HIS A 585 -3.28 14.76 29.50
C HIS A 585 -1.83 14.87 30.01
N GLY A 586 -0.93 15.48 29.23
CA GLY A 586 0.45 15.79 29.65
C GLY A 586 1.28 14.54 29.97
N GLY A 587 1.11 13.48 29.21
CA GLY A 587 1.85 12.22 29.37
C GLY A 587 1.27 11.25 30.39
N LYS A 588 0.14 11.57 31.04
CA LYS A 588 -0.55 10.70 32.02
C LYS A 588 -1.66 9.88 31.36
N CYS A 589 -1.75 8.61 31.69
CA CYS A 589 -2.88 7.77 31.29
C CYS A 589 -4.16 8.24 32.00
N SER A 590 -5.23 8.47 31.23
CA SER A 590 -6.52 8.95 31.74
C SER A 590 -7.73 8.31 31.05
N CYS A 591 -7.52 7.23 30.30
CA CYS A 591 -8.59 6.56 29.54
C CYS A 591 -9.69 5.96 30.44
N GLN A 592 -9.42 5.78 31.73
CA GLN A 592 -10.38 5.34 32.75
C GLN A 592 -11.27 6.48 33.30
N ASN A 593 -10.91 7.76 33.03
CA ASN A 593 -11.56 8.93 33.64
C ASN A 593 -12.70 9.49 32.76
N GLY A 594 -13.24 8.70 31.84
CA GLY A 594 -14.29 9.12 30.92
C GLY A 594 -13.78 9.36 29.49
N VAL A 595 -14.65 9.91 28.65
CA VAL A 595 -14.36 10.14 27.24
C VAL A 595 -13.49 11.37 27.04
N THR A 596 -12.33 11.22 26.42
CA THR A 596 -11.48 12.32 25.96
C THR A 596 -11.98 12.84 24.61
N TYR A 597 -11.80 14.13 24.34
CA TYR A 597 -12.23 14.73 23.08
C TYR A 597 -11.08 15.49 22.41
N LEU A 598 -10.95 15.34 21.08
CA LEU A 598 -10.20 16.27 20.26
C LEU A 598 -11.15 17.32 19.67
N THR A 599 -10.79 18.59 19.83
CA THR A 599 -11.61 19.70 19.31
C THR A 599 -10.90 20.34 18.12
N ASP A 600 -11.59 20.42 16.99
CA ASP A 600 -11.04 21.04 15.78
C ASP A 600 -11.20 22.59 15.79
N ARG A 601 -10.71 23.26 14.74
CA ARG A 601 -10.82 24.73 14.56
C ARG A 601 -12.25 25.26 14.42
N ARG A 602 -13.23 24.35 14.12
CA ARG A 602 -14.66 24.67 14.03
C ARG A 602 -15.39 24.38 15.34
N ARG A 603 -14.66 24.02 16.40
CA ARG A 603 -15.16 23.60 17.72
C ARG A 603 -15.97 22.29 17.69
N GLU A 604 -15.86 21.49 16.61
CA GLU A 604 -16.39 20.13 16.59
C GLU A 604 -15.57 19.24 17.53
N ARG A 605 -16.26 18.43 18.32
CA ARG A 605 -15.66 17.58 19.36
C ARG A 605 -15.70 16.12 18.92
N PHE A 606 -14.55 15.54 18.66
CA PHE A 606 -14.36 14.15 18.23
C PHE A 606 -14.02 13.29 19.46
N PRO A 607 -14.88 12.33 19.86
CA PRO A 607 -14.57 11.43 20.94
C PRO A 607 -13.37 10.56 20.60
N LEU A 608 -12.49 10.38 21.58
CA LEU A 608 -11.29 9.57 21.52
C LEU A 608 -11.40 8.46 22.56
N LEU A 609 -11.44 7.21 22.09
CA LEU A 609 -11.59 6.04 22.93
C LEU A 609 -10.32 5.20 22.93
N ASN A 610 -10.07 4.51 24.03
CA ASN A 610 -9.05 3.46 24.08
C ASN A 610 -9.59 2.16 23.49
N GLU A 611 -8.69 1.42 22.85
CA GLU A 611 -8.93 0.09 22.28
C GLU A 611 -7.96 -0.92 22.90
N PHE A 612 -8.12 -2.19 22.54
CA PHE A 612 -7.21 -3.27 22.91
C PHE A 612 -5.73 -2.88 22.67
N GLY A 613 -4.83 -3.27 23.57
CA GLY A 613 -3.41 -2.93 23.47
C GLY A 613 -3.09 -1.43 23.67
N CYS A 614 -3.96 -0.65 24.33
CA CYS A 614 -3.84 0.80 24.50
C CYS A 614 -3.87 1.63 23.20
N ARG A 615 -4.30 1.04 22.08
CA ARG A 615 -4.58 1.78 20.83
C ARG A 615 -5.71 2.77 21.03
N ASN A 616 -5.78 3.76 20.18
CA ASN A 616 -6.88 4.72 20.23
C ASN A 616 -7.71 4.69 18.96
N THR A 617 -9.03 4.81 19.12
CA THR A 617 -9.97 5.08 18.02
C THR A 617 -10.54 6.48 18.17
N LEU A 618 -10.43 7.28 17.10
CA LEU A 618 -11.09 8.57 16.96
C LEU A 618 -12.45 8.36 16.32
N LEU A 619 -13.50 8.87 16.95
CA LEU A 619 -14.88 8.77 16.47
C LEU A 619 -15.36 10.07 15.83
N ASN A 620 -16.37 9.97 14.98
CA ASN A 620 -17.04 11.15 14.42
C ASN A 620 -17.68 12.02 15.51
N SER A 621 -17.64 13.35 15.31
CA SER A 621 -18.23 14.33 16.25
C SER A 621 -19.74 14.17 16.41
N ARG A 622 -20.43 13.74 15.36
CA ARG A 622 -21.90 13.52 15.35
C ARG A 622 -22.23 12.08 15.03
N PRO A 623 -23.21 11.46 15.68
CA PRO A 623 -23.64 10.13 15.33
C PRO A 623 -24.34 10.12 13.96
N LEU A 624 -24.11 9.04 13.20
CA LEU A 624 -24.92 8.69 12.05
C LEU A 624 -26.34 8.34 12.50
N CYS A 625 -27.34 8.72 11.73
CA CYS A 625 -28.70 8.19 11.84
C CYS A 625 -29.29 8.08 10.43
N LEU A 626 -29.36 6.86 9.93
CA LEU A 626 -29.85 6.53 8.61
C LEU A 626 -31.17 5.78 8.74
N ARG A 627 -32.22 6.32 8.12
CA ARG A 627 -33.58 5.74 8.07
C ARG A 627 -33.94 5.53 6.61
N GLU A 628 -33.90 4.27 6.16
CA GLU A 628 -34.16 3.90 4.77
C GLU A 628 -34.97 2.61 4.72
N ASP A 629 -35.48 2.28 3.56
CA ASP A 629 -36.06 0.97 3.27
C ASP A 629 -34.91 -0.01 2.97
N PHE A 630 -34.42 -0.70 4.00
CA PHE A 630 -33.28 -1.62 3.90
C PHE A 630 -33.58 -2.85 3.04
N ALA A 631 -34.84 -3.29 2.99
CA ALA A 631 -35.26 -4.37 2.10
C ALA A 631 -35.07 -3.96 0.63
N ARG A 632 -35.46 -2.72 0.28
CA ARG A 632 -35.26 -2.18 -1.06
C ARG A 632 -33.79 -1.94 -1.40
N LEU A 633 -32.93 -1.72 -0.41
CA LEU A 633 -31.48 -1.65 -0.59
C LEU A 633 -30.82 -3.03 -0.75
N GLY A 634 -31.55 -4.12 -0.53
CA GLY A 634 -31.02 -5.49 -0.58
C GLY A 634 -30.08 -5.82 0.58
N VAL A 635 -30.27 -5.17 1.73
CA VAL A 635 -29.48 -5.39 2.96
C VAL A 635 -30.28 -6.27 3.92
N GLN A 636 -29.67 -7.34 4.45
CA GLN A 636 -30.35 -8.29 5.33
C GLN A 636 -30.43 -7.80 6.76
N THR A 637 -29.41 -7.07 7.25
CA THR A 637 -29.41 -6.52 8.61
C THR A 637 -28.92 -5.07 8.63
N ALA A 638 -29.31 -4.33 9.67
CA ALA A 638 -28.91 -2.95 9.88
C ALA A 638 -28.34 -2.80 11.30
N ARG A 639 -27.10 -2.29 11.42
CA ARG A 639 -26.36 -2.25 12.67
C ARG A 639 -26.46 -0.93 13.40
N LEU A 640 -26.80 -1.02 14.68
CA LEU A 640 -26.72 0.07 15.65
C LEU A 640 -25.34 0.01 16.33
N GLN A 641 -24.46 0.97 16.02
CA GLN A 641 -23.10 1.03 16.55
C GLN A 641 -23.04 1.94 17.77
N PHE A 642 -23.22 1.37 18.95
CA PHE A 642 -23.14 2.09 20.23
C PHE A 642 -21.69 2.23 20.68
N THR A 643 -21.35 3.41 21.19
CA THR A 643 -19.98 3.74 21.63
C THR A 643 -19.95 4.39 23.00
N ILE A 644 -20.39 5.66 23.11
CA ILE A 644 -20.35 6.44 24.35
C ILE A 644 -21.74 6.61 24.99
N GLU A 645 -22.75 6.05 24.37
CA GLU A 645 -24.14 6.11 24.85
C GLU A 645 -24.30 5.32 26.16
N SER A 646 -25.15 5.84 27.09
CA SER A 646 -25.52 5.09 28.29
C SER A 646 -26.38 3.86 27.95
N PRO A 647 -26.51 2.86 28.84
CA PRO A 647 -27.42 1.74 28.62
C PRO A 647 -28.87 2.17 28.33
N GLU A 648 -29.36 3.19 29.01
CA GLU A 648 -30.72 3.74 28.83
C GLU A 648 -30.86 4.41 27.46
N GLU A 649 -29.84 5.14 27.02
CA GLU A 649 -29.81 5.73 25.67
C GLU A 649 -29.79 4.64 24.60
N CYS A 650 -29.01 3.57 24.79
CA CYS A 650 -29.00 2.43 23.88
C CYS A 650 -30.40 1.82 23.70
N VAL A 651 -31.10 1.60 24.81
CA VAL A 651 -32.50 1.09 24.80
C VAL A 651 -33.43 2.05 24.06
N ARG A 652 -33.38 3.33 24.38
CA ARG A 652 -34.24 4.36 23.75
C ARG A 652 -34.01 4.41 22.24
N ILE A 653 -32.75 4.37 21.81
CA ILE A 653 -32.38 4.41 20.39
C ILE A 653 -32.82 3.12 19.69
N ALA A 654 -32.51 1.96 20.26
CA ALA A 654 -32.90 0.67 19.67
C ALA A 654 -34.41 0.55 19.49
N ARG A 655 -35.22 0.94 20.53
CA ARG A 655 -36.69 0.98 20.43
C ARG A 655 -37.17 1.91 19.34
N SER A 656 -36.54 3.07 19.17
CA SER A 656 -36.87 4.02 18.08
C SER A 656 -36.65 3.40 16.71
N PHE A 657 -35.57 2.63 16.51
CA PHE A 657 -35.33 1.93 15.24
C PHE A 657 -36.32 0.78 15.02
N LEU A 658 -36.61 -0.02 16.05
CA LEU A 658 -37.53 -1.15 15.99
C LEU A 658 -38.99 -0.72 15.73
N SER A 659 -39.43 0.38 16.31
CA SER A 659 -40.80 0.90 16.15
C SER A 659 -40.96 1.86 14.95
N GLY A 660 -39.88 2.31 14.31
CA GLY A 660 -39.91 3.36 13.29
C GLY A 660 -40.13 4.77 13.85
N ALA A 661 -40.23 4.96 15.17
CA ALA A 661 -40.41 6.26 15.79
C ALA A 661 -39.23 7.21 15.53
N PRO A 662 -39.46 8.53 15.39
CA PRO A 662 -38.37 9.49 15.20
C PRO A 662 -37.40 9.50 16.41
N LEU A 663 -36.16 9.89 16.15
CA LEU A 663 -35.15 10.05 17.16
C LEU A 663 -34.71 11.51 17.21
N ASP A 664 -34.82 12.13 18.38
CA ASP A 664 -34.39 13.51 18.60
C ASP A 664 -32.90 13.59 18.80
N GLY A 665 -32.25 14.58 18.18
CA GLY A 665 -30.83 14.83 18.31
C GLY A 665 -30.20 15.43 17.06
N GLU A 666 -28.90 15.77 17.16
CA GLU A 666 -28.09 16.20 16.01
C GLU A 666 -27.42 14.99 15.37
N PHE A 667 -27.82 14.65 14.17
CA PHE A 667 -27.35 13.50 13.41
C PHE A 667 -26.72 13.89 12.07
N THR A 668 -25.95 12.97 11.52
CA THR A 668 -25.46 13.04 10.14
C THR A 668 -26.00 11.84 9.34
N ASN A 669 -26.14 12.01 8.02
CA ASN A 669 -26.38 10.89 7.11
C ASN A 669 -25.08 10.19 6.69
N GLY A 670 -23.95 10.57 7.28
CA GLY A 670 -22.64 10.05 6.91
C GLY A 670 -22.29 10.33 5.45
N LEU A 671 -21.68 9.35 4.80
CA LEU A 671 -21.31 9.40 3.40
C LEU A 671 -22.33 8.72 2.48
N TYR A 672 -23.33 8.03 3.02
CA TYR A 672 -24.30 7.23 2.27
C TYR A 672 -25.08 8.02 1.21
N LYS A 673 -25.43 9.28 1.48
CA LYS A 673 -26.16 10.14 0.52
C LYS A 673 -25.22 10.96 -0.36
N ARG A 674 -24.08 11.40 0.19
CA ARG A 674 -23.12 12.26 -0.52
C ARG A 674 -22.04 11.49 -1.25
N GLY A 675 -21.65 10.35 -0.70
CA GLY A 675 -20.53 9.55 -1.17
C GLY A 675 -19.16 10.17 -0.86
N VAL A 676 -18.14 9.58 -1.45
CA VAL A 676 -16.77 10.08 -1.46
C VAL A 676 -16.36 10.35 -2.90
N GLU A 677 -15.48 11.36 -3.08
CA GLU A 677 -14.86 11.65 -4.38
C GLU A 677 -13.82 10.61 -4.76
#